data_387e7095d67ca545694787aed0d935c7
#
_entry.id   387e7095d67ca545694787aed0d935c7
#
_cell.length_a   1.000
_cell.length_b   1.000
_cell.length_c   1.000
_cell.angle_alpha   90.00
_cell.angle_beta   90.00
_cell.angle_gamma   90.00
#
_symmetry.space_group_name_H-M   'P 1'
#
loop_
_entity.id
_entity.type
_entity.pdbx_description
1 polymer ?
#
loop_
_entity_poly.entity_id
_entity_poly.type
_entity_poly.pdbx_seq_one_letter_code
_entity_poly.pdbx_strand_id
1 'polypeptide(L)'
;MRKLPVISNGVVCFLFFPILLWFLYFCPVLAEKEGAQGLSVKKEEGNKTEDILVKFKGKDEIKIIKIIGGDNFYKTLDEYNSNPEVLYAEPNYLYHQVSLIPNDPYYDNQWYLQKIKAPVAWENINQSPKVIIAIIDSGIKIDHPDLAANIWRNIDEVPGNGIDDDKNGFIDDANGWDFINNMPDPSPKFEAGFTESGILHGTIVAGIAAAVGNNGAGITGVAWKTSIMPLRVLNDNGEGRTSEVIRAVDYAIANGADIINFSFVGFGYSKALHEAIKRAYDAGIIIVAAAGNEQEGGEGYNLSSTPMYPVCHDGSNGENMIIGVAATDTLDQKASFSSYGFNCVDIAAPGVSIFGTAVYEPTKGPFDKYYNGYWSGTSMATPMVSAAAALIEEANPKISRDGVINILLDNSDNISRLNPGFLGQLGKGRLNIALAVAKTIEELKKEKMKILTAPFSNYSSQVKIAGYNGEIEKEFLSYGENFRGGVNIAAGDVNGDGQDEIIVGAGVGGGPHVRIFDYSGKVLGQFFAYDKNFRGGVNVSSGDINGDGIDEIITGSGLGGGPQVRIFDGKGKVLGQFFAYDKNFRGGVNVASGDVNGDGKDEIIAGAGAGGGPQVRIFNSAGVIEGQFFAYAQNFRGGVRVAVADIDGGVAQKKDEIITAPGLGGGPHIRIFDNHANLAGQFFAYDKSFRGGVNIAAGDIDNDGLAEVITGAGPGGTPHVRIFETDGELIGSFYAYEDKFSGGVNVGAVAVKN
;
A
#
# COMPACT_ATOMS: atom_id res chain seq x y z
N MET A 1 -27.40 -66.90 34.66
CA MET A 1 -27.21 -66.67 36.13
C MET A 1 -26.81 -65.25 36.33
N ARG A 2 -27.72 -64.48 36.88
CA ARG A 2 -27.56 -63.58 38.05
C ARG A 2 -26.48 -62.53 37.91
N LYS A 3 -26.62 -61.22 38.07
CA LYS A 3 -27.78 -60.35 38.52
C LYS A 3 -27.35 -58.92 38.26
N LEU A 4 -28.21 -58.10 37.81
CA LEU A 4 -28.29 -56.64 38.01
C LEU A 4 -28.61 -56.32 39.50
N PRO A 5 -28.52 -55.13 40.01
CA PRO A 5 -29.43 -54.00 39.73
C PRO A 5 -28.72 -52.62 39.74
N VAL A 6 -29.17 -51.60 38.99
CA VAL A 6 -30.37 -50.71 39.08
C VAL A 6 -30.33 -49.76 40.30
N ILE A 7 -30.45 -48.48 40.08
CA ILE A 7 -31.47 -47.45 40.42
C ILE A 7 -30.76 -46.09 40.51
N SER A 8 -31.03 -45.06 39.84
CA SER A 8 -32.18 -44.19 39.46
C SER A 8 -32.18 -42.85 40.22
N ASN A 9 -32.65 -41.87 39.48
CA ASN A 9 -33.36 -40.61 39.73
C ASN A 9 -32.47 -39.38 39.62
N GLY A 10 -32.67 -38.43 38.77
CA GLY A 10 -33.91 -37.86 38.19
C GLY A 10 -34.50 -36.75 39.04
N VAL A 11 -34.40 -35.49 38.64
CA VAL A 11 -35.51 -34.52 38.67
C VAL A 11 -35.06 -33.21 38.03
N VAL A 12 -35.94 -32.74 37.19
CA VAL A 12 -36.08 -31.48 36.45
C VAL A 12 -36.60 -30.37 37.38
N CYS A 13 -36.23 -29.09 37.22
CA CYS A 13 -37.18 -27.99 37.03
C CYS A 13 -36.53 -26.58 37.00
N PHE A 14 -36.79 -25.92 35.93
CA PHE A 14 -37.34 -24.56 35.67
C PHE A 14 -36.89 -23.32 36.44
N LEU A 15 -36.39 -22.37 35.63
CA LEU A 15 -36.73 -20.91 35.54
C LEU A 15 -37.03 -20.11 36.80
N PHE A 16 -36.28 -19.02 37.02
CA PHE A 16 -36.75 -17.62 37.02
C PHE A 16 -35.63 -16.62 37.34
N PHE A 17 -35.47 -15.58 36.54
CA PHE A 17 -34.82 -14.30 36.85
C PHE A 17 -35.71 -13.51 37.82
N PRO A 18 -35.26 -12.44 38.55
CA PRO A 18 -34.21 -11.46 38.28
C PRO A 18 -33.53 -10.78 39.53
N ILE A 19 -32.53 -9.92 39.20
CA ILE A 19 -32.19 -8.61 39.86
C ILE A 19 -31.19 -8.56 41.04
N LEU A 20 -30.07 -7.92 40.75
CA LEU A 20 -29.27 -6.87 41.42
C LEU A 20 -28.56 -7.11 42.77
N LEU A 21 -27.37 -6.57 42.78
CA LEU A 21 -26.54 -5.90 43.81
C LEU A 21 -25.51 -6.71 44.61
N TRP A 22 -24.22 -6.34 44.30
CA TRP A 22 -23.11 -6.12 45.25
C TRP A 22 -22.86 -7.08 46.41
N PHE A 23 -21.69 -7.70 46.42
CA PHE A 23 -20.73 -7.56 47.53
C PHE A 23 -19.40 -8.31 47.24
N LEU A 24 -18.30 -7.60 47.43
CA LEU A 24 -16.95 -8.14 47.58
C LEU A 24 -16.89 -9.14 48.72
N TYR A 25 -16.30 -10.35 48.48
CA TYR A 25 -15.68 -11.12 49.54
C TYR A 25 -14.49 -11.94 49.03
N PHE A 26 -13.38 -11.76 49.72
CA PHE A 26 -12.19 -12.58 49.64
C PHE A 26 -12.51 -14.05 49.97
N CYS A 27 -11.96 -14.99 49.23
CA CYS A 27 -11.88 -16.39 49.65
C CYS A 27 -10.48 -16.93 49.39
N PRO A 28 -9.79 -17.48 50.43
CA PRO A 28 -8.46 -18.11 50.27
C PRO A 28 -8.64 -19.52 49.71
N VAL A 29 -7.85 -19.84 48.69
CA VAL A 29 -7.76 -21.20 48.13
C VAL A 29 -6.81 -22.04 48.97
N LEU A 30 -7.37 -23.06 49.62
CA LEU A 30 -6.61 -24.20 50.12
C LEU A 30 -6.34 -25.16 48.95
N ALA A 31 -5.08 -25.48 48.77
CA ALA A 31 -4.65 -26.47 47.80
C ALA A 31 -4.80 -27.90 48.37
N GLU A 32 -5.55 -28.75 47.70
CA GLU A 32 -5.38 -30.20 47.81
C GLU A 32 -4.90 -30.80 46.49
N LYS A 33 -3.88 -31.63 46.61
CA LYS A 33 -3.26 -32.42 45.54
C LYS A 33 -4.14 -33.60 45.17
N GLU A 34 -4.47 -33.77 43.90
CA GLU A 34 -4.56 -35.09 43.29
C GLU A 34 -4.30 -35.04 41.78
N GLY A 35 -3.60 -36.08 41.29
CA GLY A 35 -2.88 -36.14 40.06
C GLY A 35 -3.70 -36.06 38.76
N ALA A 36 -3.19 -35.25 37.89
CA ALA A 36 -3.43 -35.36 36.45
C ALA A 36 -2.09 -35.64 35.75
N GLN A 37 -2.01 -36.79 35.08
CA GLN A 37 -0.85 -37.19 34.28
C GLN A 37 -0.61 -36.18 33.15
N GLY A 38 0.65 -35.83 33.03
CA GLY A 38 1.23 -34.77 32.25
C GLY A 38 0.90 -34.71 30.78
N LEU A 39 0.54 -33.54 30.41
CA LEU A 39 0.99 -32.95 29.17
C LEU A 39 2.37 -32.33 29.44
N SER A 40 3.41 -33.01 28.95
CA SER A 40 4.75 -32.46 28.97
C SER A 40 4.81 -31.30 28.00
N VAL A 41 4.63 -30.10 28.51
CA VAL A 41 5.07 -28.90 27.81
C VAL A 41 6.58 -29.05 27.66
N LYS A 42 7.07 -29.36 26.48
CA LYS A 42 8.47 -29.19 26.11
C LYS A 42 8.81 -27.74 26.41
N LYS A 43 9.66 -27.51 27.40
CA LYS A 43 10.30 -26.21 27.60
C LYS A 43 11.07 -25.90 26.32
N GLU A 44 10.55 -24.97 25.51
CA GLU A 44 11.33 -24.45 24.41
C GLU A 44 12.54 -23.69 24.96
N GLU A 45 13.72 -24.15 24.58
CA GLU A 45 15.00 -23.48 24.82
C GLU A 45 15.20 -22.27 23.91
N GLY A 46 14.12 -21.52 23.57
CA GLY A 46 14.07 -20.52 22.52
C GLY A 46 14.08 -19.05 22.95
N ASN A 47 13.84 -18.67 24.19
CA ASN A 47 13.71 -17.27 24.62
C ASN A 47 14.73 -16.87 25.71
N LYS A 48 16.00 -17.02 25.45
CA LYS A 48 17.04 -16.48 26.35
C LYS A 48 17.25 -15.00 25.99
N THR A 49 16.73 -14.09 26.81
CA THR A 49 17.20 -12.72 26.84
C THR A 49 18.59 -12.70 27.45
N GLU A 50 19.51 -11.95 26.85
CA GLU A 50 20.86 -11.74 27.40
C GLU A 50 20.88 -10.65 28.49
N ASP A 51 19.73 -10.10 28.86
CA ASP A 51 19.57 -8.95 29.74
C ASP A 51 18.65 -9.26 30.92
N ILE A 52 18.93 -8.65 32.10
CA ILE A 52 18.01 -8.63 33.24
C ILE A 52 17.58 -7.19 33.56
N LEU A 53 16.37 -7.05 34.08
CA LEU A 53 15.83 -5.81 34.62
C LEU A 53 16.09 -5.80 36.14
N VAL A 54 16.74 -4.73 36.66
CA VAL A 54 17.06 -4.61 38.07
C VAL A 54 16.47 -3.32 38.63
N LYS A 55 15.63 -3.41 39.65
CA LYS A 55 15.11 -2.30 40.42
C LYS A 55 15.83 -2.21 41.78
N PHE A 56 16.47 -1.08 42.07
CA PHE A 56 17.11 -0.82 43.34
C PHE A 56 16.12 -0.13 44.34
N LYS A 57 16.29 -0.45 45.63
CA LYS A 57 15.47 0.19 46.68
C LYS A 57 15.71 1.70 46.73
N GLY A 58 14.62 2.47 46.81
CA GLY A 58 14.68 3.94 46.85
C GLY A 58 15.05 4.66 45.53
N LYS A 59 15.07 3.93 44.42
CA LYS A 59 15.24 4.51 43.08
C LYS A 59 14.01 4.23 42.20
N ASP A 60 13.57 5.20 41.42
CA ASP A 60 12.43 5.04 40.51
C ASP A 60 12.81 4.40 39.18
N GLU A 61 14.07 4.47 38.79
CA GLU A 61 14.60 3.91 37.54
C GLU A 61 14.83 2.39 37.61
N ILE A 62 14.47 1.67 36.55
CA ILE A 62 14.82 0.26 36.33
C ILE A 62 16.07 0.22 35.44
N LYS A 63 17.11 -0.48 35.85
CA LYS A 63 18.33 -0.65 35.06
C LYS A 63 18.27 -1.92 34.24
N ILE A 64 18.71 -1.84 32.98
CA ILE A 64 18.96 -2.99 32.12
C ILE A 64 20.42 -3.40 32.28
N ILE A 65 20.65 -4.63 32.72
CA ILE A 65 21.98 -5.22 32.89
C ILE A 65 22.20 -6.25 31.81
N LYS A 66 23.14 -5.99 30.92
CA LYS A 66 23.56 -6.94 29.87
C LYS A 66 24.45 -8.02 30.45
N ILE A 67 24.13 -9.28 30.18
CA ILE A 67 24.92 -10.44 30.62
C ILE A 67 25.74 -10.90 29.41
N ILE A 68 27.06 -10.78 29.52
CA ILE A 68 27.99 -11.18 28.45
C ILE A 68 28.51 -12.57 28.78
N GLY A 69 28.17 -13.57 27.96
CA GLY A 69 28.62 -14.95 28.08
C GLY A 69 27.57 -15.88 28.69
N GLY A 70 27.00 -16.74 27.85
CA GLY A 70 25.78 -17.55 28.04
C GLY A 70 25.69 -18.51 29.24
N ASP A 71 26.71 -18.69 30.07
CA ASP A 71 26.69 -19.72 31.13
C ASP A 71 26.27 -19.22 32.52
N ASN A 72 25.93 -17.95 32.68
CA ASN A 72 25.72 -17.35 34.00
C ASN A 72 24.43 -16.57 34.19
N PHE A 73 23.47 -16.66 33.28
CA PHE A 73 22.24 -15.84 33.34
C PHE A 73 21.50 -16.01 34.67
N TYR A 74 21.14 -17.24 35.04
CA TYR A 74 20.41 -17.51 36.29
C TYR A 74 21.24 -17.24 37.54
N LYS A 75 22.55 -17.46 37.46
CA LYS A 75 23.46 -17.14 38.58
C LYS A 75 23.52 -15.62 38.80
N THR A 76 23.66 -14.84 37.74
CA THR A 76 23.64 -13.37 37.83
C THR A 76 22.30 -12.85 38.33
N LEU A 77 21.19 -13.43 37.87
CA LEU A 77 19.85 -13.10 38.35
C LEU A 77 19.69 -13.37 39.85
N ASP A 78 20.19 -14.53 40.34
CA ASP A 78 20.17 -14.91 41.76
C ASP A 78 21.09 -14.02 42.61
N GLU A 79 22.26 -13.62 42.08
CA GLU A 79 23.17 -12.67 42.72
C GLU A 79 22.51 -11.30 42.94
N TYR A 80 21.82 -10.78 41.94
CA TYR A 80 21.07 -9.52 42.07
C TYR A 80 19.88 -9.67 43.04
N ASN A 81 19.11 -10.74 42.97
CA ASN A 81 17.99 -10.97 43.88
C ASN A 81 18.43 -11.21 45.32
N SER A 82 19.67 -11.68 45.55
CA SER A 82 20.29 -11.85 46.88
C SER A 82 20.88 -10.56 47.43
N ASN A 83 21.02 -9.51 46.64
CA ASN A 83 21.59 -8.23 47.05
C ASN A 83 20.57 -7.39 47.85
N PRO A 84 20.90 -7.02 49.12
CA PRO A 84 19.97 -6.28 49.99
C PRO A 84 19.59 -4.89 49.47
N GLU A 85 20.35 -4.29 48.56
CA GLU A 85 20.05 -3.00 47.90
C GLU A 85 19.06 -3.12 46.73
N VAL A 86 18.81 -4.34 46.24
CA VAL A 86 17.89 -4.61 45.12
C VAL A 86 16.48 -4.85 45.64
N LEU A 87 15.52 -4.28 45.02
CA LEU A 87 14.11 -4.49 45.30
C LEU A 87 13.61 -5.77 44.62
N TYR A 88 13.96 -5.93 43.34
CA TYR A 88 13.79 -7.14 42.52
C TYR A 88 14.74 -7.11 41.31
N ALA A 89 15.06 -8.31 40.83
CA ALA A 89 15.67 -8.52 39.50
C ALA A 89 14.87 -9.61 38.77
N GLU A 90 14.63 -9.42 37.49
CA GLU A 90 13.86 -10.32 36.64
C GLU A 90 14.43 -10.37 35.22
N PRO A 91 14.16 -11.43 34.43
CA PRO A 91 14.53 -11.46 33.03
C PRO A 91 13.87 -10.31 32.23
N ASN A 92 14.60 -9.72 31.33
CA ASN A 92 14.01 -8.81 30.33
C ASN A 92 13.33 -9.65 29.25
N TYR A 93 12.07 -10.00 29.48
CA TYR A 93 11.33 -10.91 28.59
C TYR A 93 11.13 -10.32 27.22
N LEU A 94 11.39 -11.11 26.19
CA LEU A 94 11.07 -10.76 24.82
C LEU A 94 9.61 -11.10 24.56
N TYR A 95 8.83 -10.10 24.21
CA TYR A 95 7.46 -10.28 23.73
C TYR A 95 7.49 -10.46 22.22
N HIS A 96 6.86 -11.52 21.74
CA HIS A 96 6.64 -11.75 20.32
C HIS A 96 5.19 -11.44 20.01
N GLN A 97 4.96 -10.86 18.83
CA GLN A 97 3.62 -10.78 18.27
C GLN A 97 3.09 -12.21 18.07
N VAL A 98 1.83 -12.45 18.45
CA VAL A 98 1.19 -13.75 18.26
C VAL A 98 0.84 -13.89 16.79
N SER A 99 1.56 -14.73 16.05
CA SER A 99 1.27 -15.02 14.63
C SER A 99 0.04 -15.94 14.51
N LEU A 100 -0.73 -15.75 13.46
CA LEU A 100 -1.83 -16.65 13.13
C LEU A 100 -1.28 -18.02 12.71
N ILE A 101 -1.50 -19.04 13.55
CA ILE A 101 -1.06 -20.42 13.31
C ILE A 101 -2.28 -21.20 12.80
N PRO A 102 -2.26 -21.75 11.57
CA PRO A 102 -3.33 -22.58 11.06
C PRO A 102 -3.43 -23.91 11.80
N ASN A 103 -4.61 -24.51 11.82
CA ASN A 103 -4.89 -25.77 12.53
C ASN A 103 -4.66 -27.03 11.69
N ASP A 104 -3.99 -26.90 10.55
CA ASP A 104 -3.74 -27.97 9.60
C ASP A 104 -2.69 -28.95 10.14
N PRO A 105 -2.95 -30.28 10.18
CA PRO A 105 -2.12 -31.25 10.88
C PRO A 105 -0.66 -31.35 10.42
N TYR A 106 -0.37 -31.01 9.18
CA TYR A 106 0.98 -31.05 8.63
C TYR A 106 1.64 -29.67 8.50
N TYR A 107 1.07 -28.62 9.09
CA TYR A 107 1.68 -27.27 9.08
C TYR A 107 3.12 -27.26 9.59
N ASP A 108 3.43 -28.03 10.64
CA ASP A 108 4.79 -28.12 11.18
C ASP A 108 5.82 -28.72 10.20
N ASN A 109 5.36 -29.40 9.15
CA ASN A 109 6.21 -29.91 8.07
C ASN A 109 6.55 -28.83 7.05
N GLN A 110 5.86 -27.69 7.07
CA GLN A 110 5.95 -26.61 6.10
C GLN A 110 6.90 -25.49 6.58
N TRP A 111 8.17 -25.81 6.83
CA TRP A 111 9.18 -24.87 7.33
C TRP A 111 9.29 -23.59 6.50
N TYR A 112 9.03 -23.68 5.20
CA TYR A 112 9.12 -22.58 4.23
C TYR A 112 8.13 -21.46 4.51
N LEU A 113 6.97 -21.74 5.07
CA LEU A 113 5.96 -20.72 5.42
C LEU A 113 6.48 -19.77 6.52
N GLN A 114 7.17 -20.31 7.52
CA GLN A 114 7.84 -19.47 8.53
C GLN A 114 8.97 -18.65 7.92
N LYS A 115 9.71 -19.24 6.98
CA LYS A 115 10.84 -18.60 6.32
C LYS A 115 10.39 -17.37 5.53
N ILE A 116 9.34 -17.48 4.70
CA ILE A 116 8.77 -16.38 3.92
C ILE A 116 7.87 -15.45 4.75
N LYS A 117 7.79 -15.64 6.07
CA LYS A 117 6.98 -14.83 7.00
C LYS A 117 5.47 -14.85 6.71
N ALA A 118 4.97 -15.93 6.13
CA ALA A 118 3.54 -16.07 5.83
C ALA A 118 2.64 -15.95 7.09
N PRO A 119 2.96 -16.55 8.27
CA PRO A 119 2.13 -16.39 9.46
C PRO A 119 1.93 -14.93 9.93
N VAL A 120 2.93 -14.07 9.73
CA VAL A 120 2.83 -12.64 10.05
C VAL A 120 1.96 -11.91 9.02
N ALA A 121 2.09 -12.26 7.73
CA ALA A 121 1.23 -11.70 6.68
C ALA A 121 -0.24 -12.07 6.90
N TRP A 122 -0.52 -13.30 7.33
CA TRP A 122 -1.88 -13.82 7.54
C TRP A 122 -2.67 -13.10 8.64
N GLU A 123 -2.02 -12.40 9.54
CA GLU A 123 -2.68 -11.52 10.51
C GLU A 123 -3.44 -10.37 9.83
N ASN A 124 -2.99 -9.97 8.64
CA ASN A 124 -3.60 -8.92 7.84
C ASN A 124 -4.43 -9.49 6.70
N ILE A 125 -3.88 -10.46 5.95
CA ILE A 125 -4.53 -11.08 4.81
C ILE A 125 -4.00 -12.50 4.62
N ASN A 126 -4.89 -13.47 4.46
CA ASN A 126 -4.55 -14.89 4.31
C ASN A 126 -5.27 -15.56 3.13
N GLN A 127 -6.07 -14.82 2.38
CA GLN A 127 -6.89 -15.33 1.28
C GLN A 127 -7.03 -14.28 0.18
N SER A 128 -7.26 -14.76 -1.05
CA SER A 128 -7.48 -13.92 -2.23
C SER A 128 -8.56 -14.55 -3.14
N PRO A 129 -9.83 -14.64 -2.67
CA PRO A 129 -10.87 -15.41 -3.32
C PRO A 129 -11.27 -14.93 -4.72
N LYS A 130 -10.92 -13.70 -5.08
CA LYS A 130 -11.20 -13.11 -6.38
C LYS A 130 -10.06 -13.28 -7.37
N VAL A 131 -8.86 -13.60 -6.89
CA VAL A 131 -7.67 -13.73 -7.72
C VAL A 131 -7.56 -15.14 -8.28
N ILE A 132 -7.28 -15.24 -9.56
CA ILE A 132 -7.16 -16.51 -10.29
C ILE A 132 -5.70 -16.75 -10.65
N ILE A 133 -5.11 -17.82 -10.10
CA ILE A 133 -3.76 -18.28 -10.46
C ILE A 133 -3.89 -19.41 -11.48
N ALA A 134 -3.55 -19.16 -12.73
CA ALA A 134 -3.42 -20.20 -13.74
C ALA A 134 -2.12 -20.99 -13.53
N ILE A 135 -2.22 -22.26 -13.13
CA ILE A 135 -1.09 -23.16 -12.99
C ILE A 135 -0.96 -23.97 -14.26
N ILE A 136 0.01 -23.58 -15.09
CA ILE A 136 0.35 -24.24 -16.35
C ILE A 136 1.44 -25.28 -16.04
N ASP A 137 1.03 -26.58 -15.99
CA ASP A 137 1.87 -27.64 -15.43
C ASP A 137 1.47 -29.05 -15.95
N SER A 138 1.85 -30.13 -15.22
CA SER A 138 1.55 -31.53 -15.56
C SER A 138 0.14 -32.00 -15.20
N GLY A 139 -0.71 -31.08 -14.73
CA GLY A 139 -2.08 -31.36 -14.28
C GLY A 139 -2.20 -31.33 -12.77
N ILE A 140 -3.43 -31.12 -12.29
CA ILE A 140 -3.76 -31.00 -10.88
C ILE A 140 -4.87 -32.00 -10.56
N LYS A 141 -4.74 -32.72 -9.43
CA LYS A 141 -5.79 -33.58 -8.90
C LYS A 141 -6.92 -32.70 -8.36
N ILE A 142 -7.89 -32.38 -9.22
CA ILE A 142 -8.96 -31.39 -8.92
C ILE A 142 -9.90 -31.82 -7.79
N ASP A 143 -10.02 -33.11 -7.50
CA ASP A 143 -10.81 -33.66 -6.39
C ASP A 143 -10.00 -33.91 -5.12
N HIS A 144 -8.73 -33.42 -5.06
CA HIS A 144 -7.90 -33.50 -3.86
C HIS A 144 -8.59 -32.78 -2.69
N PRO A 145 -8.74 -33.40 -1.49
CA PRO A 145 -9.53 -32.86 -0.39
C PRO A 145 -9.09 -31.47 0.09
N ASP A 146 -7.81 -31.12 -0.11
CA ASP A 146 -7.23 -29.85 0.29
C ASP A 146 -7.12 -28.83 -0.87
N LEU A 147 -7.57 -29.18 -2.08
CA LEU A 147 -7.54 -28.30 -3.25
C LEU A 147 -8.93 -28.05 -3.85
N ALA A 148 -9.84 -29.02 -3.75
CA ALA A 148 -11.12 -29.03 -4.47
C ALA A 148 -11.96 -27.75 -4.27
N ALA A 149 -11.89 -27.14 -3.07
CA ALA A 149 -12.64 -25.92 -2.77
C ALA A 149 -12.03 -24.66 -3.43
N ASN A 150 -10.74 -24.72 -3.82
CA ASN A 150 -9.99 -23.64 -4.45
C ASN A 150 -9.79 -23.85 -5.96
N ILE A 151 -10.29 -24.96 -6.53
CA ILE A 151 -10.26 -25.14 -7.99
C ILE A 151 -11.20 -24.13 -8.66
N TRP A 152 -10.66 -23.41 -9.62
CA TRP A 152 -11.39 -22.46 -10.45
C TRP A 152 -12.55 -23.14 -11.19
N ARG A 153 -13.63 -22.41 -11.36
CA ARG A 153 -14.80 -22.86 -12.11
C ARG A 153 -15.15 -21.88 -13.21
N ASN A 154 -15.22 -22.40 -14.43
CA ASN A 154 -15.87 -21.70 -15.52
C ASN A 154 -17.38 -21.65 -15.24
N ILE A 155 -17.89 -20.47 -14.88
CA ILE A 155 -19.30 -20.30 -14.51
C ILE A 155 -20.23 -20.23 -15.74
N ASP A 156 -19.67 -20.02 -16.92
CA ASP A 156 -20.37 -19.90 -18.19
C ASP A 156 -20.48 -21.26 -18.89
N GLU A 157 -19.90 -22.35 -18.32
CA GLU A 157 -19.97 -23.72 -18.77
C GLU A 157 -20.94 -24.58 -17.92
N VAL A 158 -21.74 -25.43 -18.58
CA VAL A 158 -22.57 -26.45 -17.94
C VAL A 158 -21.86 -27.82 -18.02
N PRO A 159 -21.25 -28.29 -16.92
CA PRO A 159 -20.38 -29.46 -16.96
C PRO A 159 -21.07 -30.73 -17.50
N GLY A 160 -20.41 -31.43 -18.42
CA GLY A 160 -20.82 -32.75 -18.90
C GLY A 160 -22.00 -32.76 -19.85
N ASN A 161 -22.41 -31.65 -20.45
CA ASN A 161 -23.47 -31.57 -21.44
C ASN A 161 -22.99 -31.82 -22.87
N GLY A 162 -21.68 -31.83 -23.11
CA GLY A 162 -21.04 -32.01 -24.42
C GLY A 162 -21.16 -30.81 -25.35
N ILE A 163 -21.44 -29.63 -24.82
CA ILE A 163 -21.59 -28.36 -25.55
C ILE A 163 -20.55 -27.39 -25.03
N ASP A 164 -20.00 -26.60 -25.89
CA ASP A 164 -19.20 -25.41 -25.61
C ASP A 164 -20.18 -24.24 -25.40
N ASP A 165 -20.64 -24.04 -24.14
CA ASP A 165 -21.75 -23.14 -23.80
C ASP A 165 -21.28 -21.65 -23.90
N ASP A 166 -20.04 -21.34 -23.55
CA ASP A 166 -19.46 -19.98 -23.63
C ASP A 166 -18.82 -19.68 -25.00
N LYS A 167 -18.68 -20.72 -25.87
CA LYS A 167 -18.12 -20.63 -27.22
C LYS A 167 -16.65 -20.17 -27.25
N ASN A 168 -15.89 -20.59 -26.26
CA ASN A 168 -14.45 -20.32 -26.15
C ASN A 168 -13.59 -21.32 -26.94
N GLY A 169 -14.17 -22.37 -27.50
CA GLY A 169 -13.52 -23.44 -28.25
C GLY A 169 -13.13 -24.66 -27.43
N PHE A 170 -13.57 -24.75 -26.16
CA PHE A 170 -13.24 -25.80 -25.22
C PHE A 170 -14.55 -26.39 -24.62
N ILE A 171 -14.92 -27.59 -25.03
CA ILE A 171 -16.19 -28.20 -24.60
C ILE A 171 -16.08 -28.71 -23.17
N ASP A 172 -17.05 -28.36 -22.31
CA ASP A 172 -17.14 -28.80 -20.90
C ASP A 172 -15.92 -28.40 -20.05
N ASP A 173 -15.23 -27.28 -20.30
CA ASP A 173 -14.02 -26.86 -19.61
C ASP A 173 -14.25 -26.23 -18.21
N ALA A 174 -15.20 -26.81 -17.50
CA ALA A 174 -15.70 -26.30 -16.22
C ALA A 174 -14.63 -26.10 -15.12
N ASN A 175 -13.49 -26.81 -15.19
CA ASN A 175 -12.43 -26.72 -14.18
C ASN A 175 -11.02 -26.57 -14.78
N GLY A 176 -10.89 -25.97 -15.97
CA GLY A 176 -9.65 -25.87 -16.71
C GLY A 176 -9.55 -26.90 -17.83
N TRP A 177 -8.34 -27.12 -18.39
CA TRP A 177 -8.19 -27.89 -19.62
C TRP A 177 -6.90 -28.72 -19.67
N ASP A 178 -7.00 -29.91 -20.26
CA ASP A 178 -5.87 -30.75 -20.65
C ASP A 178 -5.50 -30.49 -22.13
N PHE A 179 -4.44 -29.73 -22.37
CA PHE A 179 -3.95 -29.39 -23.72
C PHE A 179 -3.20 -30.55 -24.38
N ILE A 180 -2.73 -31.53 -23.60
CA ILE A 180 -2.06 -32.74 -24.12
C ILE A 180 -3.08 -33.64 -24.81
N ASN A 181 -4.19 -33.96 -24.14
CA ASN A 181 -5.21 -34.87 -24.62
C ASN A 181 -6.42 -34.13 -25.22
N ASN A 182 -6.44 -32.82 -25.17
CA ASN A 182 -7.52 -31.95 -25.63
C ASN A 182 -8.88 -32.34 -25.03
N MET A 183 -8.97 -32.30 -23.70
CA MET A 183 -10.15 -32.75 -22.93
C MET A 183 -10.38 -31.92 -21.66
N PRO A 184 -11.60 -31.89 -21.11
CA PRO A 184 -11.98 -30.98 -19.98
C PRO A 184 -11.50 -31.44 -18.61
N ASP A 185 -10.79 -32.55 -18.47
CA ASP A 185 -10.23 -33.00 -17.17
C ASP A 185 -8.72 -32.76 -17.11
N PRO A 186 -8.25 -31.74 -16.41
CA PRO A 186 -6.82 -31.38 -16.29
C PRO A 186 -6.06 -32.21 -15.25
N SER A 187 -6.62 -33.31 -14.72
CA SER A 187 -5.94 -34.17 -13.76
C SER A 187 -4.88 -35.06 -14.45
N PRO A 188 -3.82 -35.51 -13.73
CA PRO A 188 -2.87 -36.49 -14.24
C PRO A 188 -3.54 -37.79 -14.69
N LYS A 189 -3.06 -38.43 -15.77
CA LYS A 189 -3.75 -39.56 -16.45
C LYS A 189 -3.14 -40.94 -16.20
N PHE A 190 -1.94 -41.01 -15.62
CA PHE A 190 -1.15 -42.25 -15.46
C PHE A 190 -0.91 -42.95 -16.80
N GLU A 191 -0.50 -42.19 -17.80
CA GLU A 191 -0.17 -42.69 -19.15
C GLU A 191 1.04 -43.63 -19.12
N ALA A 192 1.21 -44.45 -20.17
CA ALA A 192 2.29 -45.41 -20.22
C ALA A 192 3.68 -44.69 -20.13
N GLY A 193 4.49 -45.11 -19.16
CA GLY A 193 5.81 -44.54 -18.95
C GLY A 193 5.82 -43.34 -17.96
N PHE A 194 4.70 -43.10 -17.24
CA PHE A 194 4.64 -42.03 -16.24
C PHE A 194 5.78 -42.11 -15.21
N THR A 195 6.18 -40.97 -14.70
CA THR A 195 7.13 -40.84 -13.59
C THR A 195 6.41 -40.32 -12.33
N GLU A 196 6.95 -40.62 -11.16
CA GLU A 196 6.37 -40.11 -9.91
C GLU A 196 6.32 -38.56 -9.92
N SER A 197 7.43 -37.92 -10.32
CA SER A 197 7.50 -36.46 -10.42
C SER A 197 6.51 -35.89 -11.45
N GLY A 198 6.36 -36.53 -12.62
CA GLY A 198 5.43 -36.06 -13.66
C GLY A 198 3.95 -36.09 -13.18
N ILE A 199 3.57 -37.13 -12.43
CA ILE A 199 2.23 -37.25 -11.86
C ILE A 199 1.97 -36.24 -10.74
N LEU A 200 2.93 -36.03 -9.85
CA LEU A 200 2.73 -35.28 -8.63
C LEU A 200 2.93 -33.75 -8.81
N HIS A 201 3.72 -33.35 -9.79
CA HIS A 201 4.31 -32.00 -9.87
C HIS A 201 3.28 -30.88 -9.83
N GLY A 202 2.32 -30.82 -10.74
CA GLY A 202 1.32 -29.75 -10.75
C GLY A 202 0.40 -29.74 -9.51
N THR A 203 0.13 -30.93 -8.92
CA THR A 203 -0.64 -31.03 -7.68
C THR A 203 0.14 -30.47 -6.48
N ILE A 204 1.46 -30.73 -6.40
CA ILE A 204 2.35 -30.14 -5.37
C ILE A 204 2.41 -28.60 -5.50
N VAL A 205 2.63 -28.12 -6.73
CA VAL A 205 2.68 -26.68 -7.05
C VAL A 205 1.41 -25.98 -6.62
N ALA A 206 0.24 -26.58 -6.94
CA ALA A 206 -1.06 -26.05 -6.53
C ALA A 206 -1.23 -26.00 -5.01
N GLY A 207 -0.81 -27.05 -4.30
CA GLY A 207 -0.90 -27.10 -2.84
C GLY A 207 0.00 -26.07 -2.12
N ILE A 208 1.19 -25.82 -2.65
CA ILE A 208 2.09 -24.77 -2.12
C ILE A 208 1.42 -23.40 -2.28
N ALA A 209 0.83 -23.13 -3.45
CA ALA A 209 0.16 -21.86 -3.68
C ALA A 209 -1.08 -21.70 -2.81
N ALA A 210 -2.01 -22.68 -2.87
CA ALA A 210 -3.37 -22.50 -2.41
C ALA A 210 -4.05 -23.77 -1.88
N ALA A 211 -3.37 -24.62 -1.11
CA ALA A 211 -4.07 -25.59 -0.28
C ALA A 211 -4.97 -24.83 0.72
N VAL A 212 -6.16 -25.40 1.01
CA VAL A 212 -7.15 -24.75 1.88
C VAL A 212 -6.62 -24.66 3.31
N GLY A 213 -6.23 -23.48 3.74
CA GLY A 213 -5.64 -23.28 5.06
C GLY A 213 -6.69 -23.22 6.18
N ASN A 214 -6.26 -23.58 7.40
CA ASN A 214 -7.03 -23.53 8.64
C ASN A 214 -8.36 -24.32 8.57
N ASN A 215 -8.35 -25.45 7.86
CA ASN A 215 -9.50 -26.32 7.66
C ASN A 215 -9.47 -27.59 8.56
N GLY A 216 -8.41 -27.77 9.37
CA GLY A 216 -8.19 -28.93 10.23
C GLY A 216 -7.78 -30.20 9.48
N ALA A 217 -7.35 -30.07 8.21
CA ALA A 217 -6.93 -31.18 7.36
C ALA A 217 -5.65 -30.80 6.60
N GLY A 218 -4.77 -31.76 6.37
CA GLY A 218 -3.64 -31.65 5.46
C GLY A 218 -2.62 -30.57 5.78
N ILE A 219 -2.38 -29.72 4.79
CA ILE A 219 -1.41 -28.60 4.78
C ILE A 219 -2.14 -27.28 4.55
N THR A 220 -1.42 -26.17 4.71
CA THR A 220 -1.92 -24.86 4.30
C THR A 220 -1.14 -24.33 3.10
N GLY A 221 -1.83 -23.72 2.13
CA GLY A 221 -1.19 -22.92 1.07
C GLY A 221 -0.70 -21.58 1.58
N VAL A 222 0.09 -20.87 0.79
CA VAL A 222 0.48 -19.48 1.06
C VAL A 222 -0.75 -18.58 1.07
N ALA A 223 -1.67 -18.75 0.13
CA ALA A 223 -2.98 -18.10 0.08
C ALA A 223 -4.09 -19.15 0.32
N TRP A 224 -4.78 -19.06 1.47
CA TRP A 224 -5.67 -20.13 1.95
C TRP A 224 -6.93 -20.33 1.11
N LYS A 225 -7.35 -19.30 0.40
CA LYS A 225 -8.54 -19.31 -0.45
C LYS A 225 -8.26 -18.47 -1.68
N THR A 226 -7.76 -19.11 -2.72
CA THR A 226 -7.39 -18.49 -4.00
C THR A 226 -7.84 -19.43 -5.12
N SER A 227 -8.39 -18.90 -6.20
CA SER A 227 -8.85 -19.72 -7.32
C SER A 227 -7.67 -20.26 -8.13
N ILE A 228 -7.53 -21.57 -8.22
CA ILE A 228 -6.53 -22.25 -9.04
C ILE A 228 -7.17 -22.68 -10.35
N MET A 229 -6.66 -22.20 -11.48
CA MET A 229 -7.05 -22.61 -12.83
C MET A 229 -6.05 -23.68 -13.34
N PRO A 230 -6.41 -24.97 -13.36
CA PRO A 230 -5.52 -26.05 -13.80
C PRO A 230 -5.41 -26.09 -15.33
N LEU A 231 -4.19 -25.95 -15.87
CA LEU A 231 -3.93 -26.03 -17.30
C LEU A 231 -2.80 -27.04 -17.56
N ARG A 232 -3.20 -28.25 -17.99
CA ARG A 232 -2.25 -29.36 -18.22
C ARG A 232 -1.58 -29.24 -19.59
N VAL A 233 -0.27 -28.95 -19.58
CA VAL A 233 0.59 -28.83 -20.79
C VAL A 233 1.78 -29.79 -20.78
N LEU A 234 2.06 -30.43 -19.63
CA LEU A 234 3.07 -31.48 -19.51
C LEU A 234 2.37 -32.84 -19.36
N ASN A 235 2.92 -33.86 -20.04
CA ASN A 235 2.45 -35.24 -19.88
C ASN A 235 2.90 -35.83 -18.54
N ASP A 236 2.53 -37.05 -18.26
CA ASP A 236 2.87 -37.76 -17.03
C ASP A 236 4.36 -38.11 -16.87
N ASN A 237 5.21 -37.81 -17.86
CA ASN A 237 6.67 -37.86 -17.79
C ASN A 237 7.28 -36.46 -17.45
N GLY A 238 6.47 -35.39 -17.40
CA GLY A 238 6.94 -34.02 -17.23
C GLY A 238 7.39 -33.35 -18.54
N GLU A 239 6.99 -33.86 -19.71
CA GLU A 239 7.32 -33.33 -21.02
C GLU A 239 6.15 -32.63 -21.68
N GLY A 240 6.37 -31.46 -22.30
CA GLY A 240 5.36 -30.70 -23.03
C GLY A 240 5.95 -29.98 -24.24
N ARG A 241 5.07 -29.44 -25.07
CA ARG A 241 5.49 -28.71 -26.29
C ARG A 241 5.09 -27.25 -26.18
N THR A 242 5.83 -26.40 -26.81
CA THR A 242 5.57 -24.95 -26.89
C THR A 242 4.17 -24.64 -27.40
N SER A 243 3.59 -25.46 -28.27
CA SER A 243 2.23 -25.27 -28.80
C SER A 243 1.14 -25.39 -27.72
N GLU A 244 1.27 -26.38 -26.83
CA GLU A 244 0.36 -26.56 -25.69
C GLU A 244 0.48 -25.39 -24.70
N VAL A 245 1.72 -24.95 -24.42
CA VAL A 245 1.97 -23.81 -23.53
C VAL A 245 1.37 -22.51 -24.08
N ILE A 246 1.54 -22.23 -25.38
CA ILE A 246 0.94 -21.05 -26.03
C ILE A 246 -0.60 -21.09 -25.90
N ARG A 247 -1.24 -22.24 -26.19
CA ARG A 247 -2.69 -22.38 -26.07
C ARG A 247 -3.17 -22.19 -24.63
N ALA A 248 -2.41 -22.67 -23.66
CA ALA A 248 -2.71 -22.49 -22.24
C ALA A 248 -2.59 -21.02 -21.78
N VAL A 249 -1.59 -20.29 -22.28
CA VAL A 249 -1.47 -18.84 -22.05
C VAL A 249 -2.67 -18.09 -22.63
N ASP A 250 -3.02 -18.37 -23.89
CA ASP A 250 -4.17 -17.72 -24.55
C ASP A 250 -5.50 -18.08 -23.84
N TYR A 251 -5.64 -19.31 -23.34
CA TYR A 251 -6.77 -19.73 -22.52
C TYR A 251 -6.83 -18.98 -21.18
N ALA A 252 -5.70 -18.84 -20.48
CA ALA A 252 -5.61 -18.11 -19.22
C ALA A 252 -6.03 -16.64 -19.40
N ILE A 253 -5.58 -16.00 -20.49
CA ILE A 253 -5.99 -14.62 -20.84
C ILE A 253 -7.50 -14.55 -21.06
N ALA A 254 -8.04 -15.46 -21.88
CA ALA A 254 -9.46 -15.45 -22.26
C ALA A 254 -10.40 -15.70 -21.05
N ASN A 255 -9.95 -16.47 -20.07
CA ASN A 255 -10.70 -16.83 -18.87
C ASN A 255 -10.33 -15.97 -17.64
N GLY A 256 -9.67 -14.83 -17.83
CA GLY A 256 -9.49 -13.82 -16.80
C GLY A 256 -8.54 -14.24 -15.66
N ALA A 257 -7.47 -14.98 -15.97
CA ALA A 257 -6.44 -15.23 -14.98
C ALA A 257 -5.69 -13.92 -14.64
N ASP A 258 -5.46 -13.69 -13.35
CA ASP A 258 -4.68 -12.57 -12.85
C ASP A 258 -3.19 -12.90 -12.83
N ILE A 259 -2.86 -14.16 -12.54
CA ILE A 259 -1.50 -14.64 -12.39
C ILE A 259 -1.31 -15.92 -13.19
N ILE A 260 -0.19 -16.04 -13.91
CA ILE A 260 0.28 -17.27 -14.55
C ILE A 260 1.51 -17.80 -13.82
N ASN A 261 1.48 -19.07 -13.40
CA ASN A 261 2.60 -19.77 -12.78
C ASN A 261 3.18 -20.81 -13.74
N PHE A 262 4.46 -20.65 -14.09
CA PHE A 262 5.26 -21.62 -14.86
C PHE A 262 6.30 -22.30 -13.95
N SER A 263 6.06 -23.54 -13.56
CA SER A 263 7.00 -24.31 -12.74
C SER A 263 7.89 -25.24 -13.58
N PHE A 264 8.19 -24.91 -14.83
CA PHE A 264 9.05 -25.66 -15.74
C PHE A 264 9.90 -24.75 -16.63
N VAL A 265 10.93 -25.32 -17.23
CA VAL A 265 11.82 -24.62 -18.18
C VAL A 265 12.26 -25.52 -19.34
N GLY A 266 12.70 -24.87 -20.41
CA GLY A 266 13.37 -25.51 -21.56
C GLY A 266 14.45 -24.61 -22.14
N PHE A 267 15.36 -25.16 -22.96
CA PHE A 267 16.49 -24.40 -23.54
C PHE A 267 16.16 -23.69 -24.86
N GLY A 268 15.01 -23.99 -25.47
CA GLY A 268 14.68 -23.48 -26.80
C GLY A 268 13.98 -22.12 -26.76
N TYR A 269 14.58 -21.06 -27.28
CA TYR A 269 13.87 -19.82 -27.53
C TYR A 269 12.75 -20.01 -28.56
N SER A 270 11.56 -19.63 -28.24
CA SER A 270 10.42 -19.60 -29.15
C SER A 270 9.85 -18.19 -29.27
N LYS A 271 9.93 -17.64 -30.51
CA LYS A 271 9.32 -16.34 -30.78
C LYS A 271 7.80 -16.37 -30.58
N ALA A 272 7.13 -17.46 -30.93
CA ALA A 272 5.69 -17.61 -30.76
C ALA A 272 5.29 -17.65 -29.28
N LEU A 273 6.10 -18.30 -28.41
CA LEU A 273 5.88 -18.28 -26.98
C LEU A 273 6.15 -16.88 -26.39
N HIS A 274 7.20 -16.21 -26.86
CA HIS A 274 7.47 -14.82 -26.46
C HIS A 274 6.30 -13.89 -26.78
N GLU A 275 5.70 -14.03 -27.98
CA GLU A 275 4.52 -13.26 -28.37
C GLU A 275 3.29 -13.61 -27.51
N ALA A 276 3.12 -14.86 -27.08
CA ALA A 276 2.04 -15.26 -26.17
C ALA A 276 2.24 -14.65 -24.77
N ILE A 277 3.47 -14.73 -24.23
CA ILE A 277 3.83 -14.10 -22.96
C ILE A 277 3.62 -12.59 -23.02
N LYS A 278 4.01 -11.94 -24.13
CA LYS A 278 3.76 -10.50 -24.31
C LYS A 278 2.28 -10.17 -24.31
N ARG A 279 1.41 -11.00 -24.91
CA ARG A 279 -0.05 -10.80 -24.84
C ARG A 279 -0.58 -10.90 -23.40
N ALA A 280 -0.11 -11.88 -22.61
CA ALA A 280 -0.48 -12.01 -21.21
C ALA A 280 -0.01 -10.79 -20.39
N TYR A 281 1.23 -10.37 -20.62
CA TYR A 281 1.80 -9.17 -20.02
C TYR A 281 0.99 -7.90 -20.39
N ASP A 282 0.65 -7.70 -21.67
CA ASP A 282 -0.12 -6.55 -22.14
C ASP A 282 -1.58 -6.57 -21.63
N ALA A 283 -2.10 -7.76 -21.31
CA ALA A 283 -3.40 -7.93 -20.64
C ALA A 283 -3.35 -7.61 -19.13
N GLY A 284 -2.17 -7.28 -18.58
CA GLY A 284 -2.02 -6.95 -17.17
C GLY A 284 -1.73 -8.16 -16.26
N ILE A 285 -1.57 -9.36 -16.81
CA ILE A 285 -1.34 -10.59 -16.03
C ILE A 285 0.06 -10.61 -15.45
N ILE A 286 0.20 -11.01 -14.19
CA ILE A 286 1.49 -11.25 -13.53
C ILE A 286 1.98 -12.64 -13.94
N ILE A 287 3.20 -12.72 -14.47
CA ILE A 287 3.78 -13.99 -14.92
C ILE A 287 4.95 -14.34 -14.00
N VAL A 288 4.91 -15.53 -13.40
CA VAL A 288 5.93 -16.02 -12.47
C VAL A 288 6.49 -17.32 -13.01
N ALA A 289 7.82 -17.42 -13.14
CA ALA A 289 8.47 -18.60 -13.72
C ALA A 289 9.67 -19.09 -12.89
N ALA A 290 9.83 -20.41 -12.85
CA ALA A 290 10.96 -21.08 -12.22
C ALA A 290 12.26 -20.78 -12.98
N ALA A 291 13.36 -20.50 -12.27
CA ALA A 291 14.68 -20.27 -12.88
C ALA A 291 15.28 -21.54 -13.53
N GLY A 292 14.79 -22.70 -13.15
CA GLY A 292 15.27 -24.00 -13.64
C GLY A 292 16.28 -24.68 -12.72
N ASN A 293 16.49 -25.96 -12.96
CA ASN A 293 17.32 -26.83 -12.13
C ASN A 293 18.37 -27.55 -12.99
N GLU A 294 19.61 -27.68 -12.49
CA GLU A 294 20.61 -28.57 -13.05
C GLU A 294 20.55 -29.92 -12.30
N GLN A 295 20.35 -31.01 -13.05
CA GLN A 295 20.06 -32.32 -12.46
C GLN A 295 21.31 -33.17 -12.12
N GLU A 296 22.48 -32.91 -12.72
CA GLU A 296 23.68 -33.77 -12.53
C GLU A 296 24.76 -33.08 -11.70
N GLY A 297 24.50 -32.84 -10.38
CA GLY A 297 25.53 -32.44 -9.42
C GLY A 297 26.19 -31.09 -9.68
N GLY A 298 25.59 -30.27 -10.52
CA GLY A 298 26.04 -28.94 -10.87
C GLY A 298 25.64 -27.86 -9.89
N GLU A 299 26.12 -26.64 -10.14
CA GLU A 299 25.84 -25.47 -9.33
C GLU A 299 24.60 -24.67 -9.82
N GLY A 300 23.79 -25.24 -10.73
CA GLY A 300 22.76 -24.57 -11.51
C GLY A 300 23.32 -23.84 -12.74
N TYR A 301 22.46 -23.49 -13.68
CA TYR A 301 22.86 -22.76 -14.90
C TYR A 301 22.93 -21.26 -14.64
N ASN A 302 23.99 -20.62 -15.16
CA ASN A 302 24.03 -19.17 -15.27
C ASN A 302 23.17 -18.73 -16.46
N LEU A 303 21.98 -18.18 -16.20
CA LEU A 303 21.00 -17.81 -17.23
C LEU A 303 21.48 -16.67 -18.15
N SER A 304 22.45 -15.87 -17.70
CA SER A 304 23.06 -14.86 -18.57
C SER A 304 23.91 -15.47 -19.71
N SER A 305 24.40 -16.69 -19.54
CA SER A 305 25.17 -17.45 -20.57
C SER A 305 24.40 -18.60 -21.18
N THR A 306 23.49 -19.20 -20.43
CA THR A 306 22.69 -20.36 -20.82
C THR A 306 21.20 -20.06 -20.46
N PRO A 307 20.55 -19.21 -21.26
CA PRO A 307 19.17 -18.82 -20.99
C PRO A 307 18.21 -20.00 -21.08
N MET A 308 17.24 -20.03 -20.19
CA MET A 308 16.12 -20.96 -20.16
C MET A 308 14.78 -20.23 -20.34
N TYR A 309 13.79 -20.93 -20.87
CA TYR A 309 12.49 -20.36 -21.20
C TYR A 309 11.37 -21.19 -20.55
N PRO A 310 10.28 -20.55 -20.04
CA PRO A 310 9.88 -19.17 -20.29
C PRO A 310 10.64 -18.09 -19.49
N VAL A 311 11.34 -18.38 -18.41
CA VAL A 311 11.87 -17.40 -17.43
C VAL A 311 12.74 -16.27 -18.04
N CYS A 312 13.40 -16.50 -19.17
CA CYS A 312 14.19 -15.49 -19.87
C CYS A 312 13.48 -14.86 -21.08
N HIS A 313 12.15 -14.79 -21.08
CA HIS A 313 11.36 -14.13 -22.14
C HIS A 313 11.03 -12.65 -21.84
N ASP A 314 11.91 -11.93 -21.17
CA ASP A 314 11.74 -10.50 -20.93
C ASP A 314 11.75 -9.65 -22.19
N GLY A 315 11.20 -8.44 -22.09
CA GLY A 315 11.10 -7.51 -23.22
C GLY A 315 12.46 -6.97 -23.68
N SER A 316 12.58 -6.71 -24.96
CA SER A 316 13.81 -6.17 -25.58
C SER A 316 14.19 -4.76 -25.12
N ASN A 317 13.27 -4.04 -24.47
CA ASN A 317 13.43 -2.65 -24.01
C ASN A 317 13.73 -2.56 -22.52
N GLY A 318 14.09 -3.68 -21.86
CA GLY A 318 14.28 -3.72 -20.40
C GLY A 318 12.98 -3.90 -19.62
N GLU A 319 11.87 -4.24 -20.29
CA GLU A 319 10.61 -4.61 -19.63
C GLU A 319 10.80 -5.96 -18.92
N ASN A 320 10.57 -6.00 -17.62
CA ASN A 320 10.49 -7.23 -16.83
C ASN A 320 9.10 -7.84 -16.99
N MET A 321 8.93 -8.74 -17.96
CA MET A 321 7.64 -9.38 -18.24
C MET A 321 7.38 -10.60 -17.36
N ILE A 322 8.40 -11.19 -16.78
CA ILE A 322 8.34 -12.44 -16.02
C ILE A 322 9.12 -12.29 -14.71
N ILE A 323 8.50 -12.57 -13.60
CA ILE A 323 9.19 -12.69 -12.31
C ILE A 323 9.90 -14.04 -12.26
N GLY A 324 11.21 -14.06 -12.45
CA GLY A 324 12.03 -15.26 -12.37
C GLY A 324 12.40 -15.63 -10.94
N VAL A 325 12.17 -16.89 -10.55
CA VAL A 325 12.29 -17.35 -9.17
C VAL A 325 13.40 -18.38 -9.00
N ALA A 326 14.44 -18.03 -8.22
CA ALA A 326 15.48 -18.96 -7.78
C ALA A 326 15.08 -19.69 -6.50
N ALA A 327 15.72 -20.85 -6.24
CA ALA A 327 15.47 -21.64 -5.03
C ALA A 327 16.54 -21.43 -3.95
N THR A 328 16.13 -21.28 -2.69
CA THR A 328 16.99 -21.27 -1.50
C THR A 328 16.69 -22.44 -0.56
N ASP A 329 17.67 -22.75 0.29
CA ASP A 329 17.55 -23.71 1.39
C ASP A 329 17.07 -23.05 2.71
N THR A 330 17.07 -23.83 3.80
CA THR A 330 16.67 -23.37 5.13
C THR A 330 17.58 -22.27 5.71
N LEU A 331 18.81 -22.13 5.20
CA LEU A 331 19.79 -21.14 5.62
C LEU A 331 19.84 -19.91 4.71
N ASP A 332 18.90 -19.77 3.79
CA ASP A 332 18.86 -18.72 2.75
C ASP A 332 20.08 -18.80 1.79
N GLN A 333 20.75 -19.96 1.70
CA GLN A 333 21.77 -20.20 0.69
C GLN A 333 21.10 -20.64 -0.62
N LYS A 334 21.66 -20.24 -1.75
CA LYS A 334 21.22 -20.74 -3.06
C LYS A 334 21.22 -22.26 -3.07
N ALA A 335 20.11 -22.90 -3.37
CA ALA A 335 20.07 -24.34 -3.57
C ALA A 335 21.09 -24.75 -4.65
N SER A 336 21.84 -25.83 -4.41
CA SER A 336 22.92 -26.24 -5.32
C SER A 336 22.45 -26.35 -6.78
N PHE A 337 21.29 -26.93 -7.00
CA PHE A 337 20.68 -27.16 -8.31
C PHE A 337 20.09 -25.88 -8.96
N SER A 338 19.79 -24.83 -8.17
CA SER A 338 19.07 -23.66 -8.68
C SER A 338 19.87 -22.90 -9.71
N SER A 339 19.28 -22.64 -10.86
CA SER A 339 19.79 -21.67 -11.82
C SER A 339 19.74 -20.25 -11.25
N TYR A 340 20.57 -19.36 -11.81
CA TYR A 340 20.82 -18.01 -11.35
C TYR A 340 21.21 -17.09 -12.51
N GLY A 341 21.11 -15.76 -12.36
CA GLY A 341 21.55 -14.82 -13.41
C GLY A 341 20.95 -13.43 -13.22
N PHE A 342 21.60 -12.41 -13.76
CA PHE A 342 21.22 -11.01 -13.59
C PHE A 342 19.92 -10.60 -14.30
N ASN A 343 19.60 -11.25 -15.42
CA ASN A 343 18.56 -10.76 -16.33
C ASN A 343 17.28 -11.60 -16.32
N CYS A 344 17.28 -12.75 -15.67
CA CYS A 344 16.14 -13.68 -15.69
C CYS A 344 15.74 -14.13 -14.28
N VAL A 345 16.39 -13.64 -13.22
CA VAL A 345 16.07 -13.96 -11.84
C VAL A 345 15.85 -12.67 -11.07
N ASP A 346 14.64 -12.50 -10.57
CA ASP A 346 14.19 -11.27 -9.89
C ASP A 346 14.09 -11.44 -8.38
N ILE A 347 13.77 -12.67 -7.94
CA ILE A 347 13.55 -13.00 -6.53
C ILE A 347 13.95 -14.46 -6.26
N ALA A 348 14.21 -14.78 -5.01
CA ALA A 348 14.41 -16.15 -4.56
C ALA A 348 13.31 -16.53 -3.55
N ALA A 349 13.02 -17.84 -3.45
CA ALA A 349 12.13 -18.38 -2.44
C ALA A 349 12.58 -19.79 -2.00
N PRO A 350 12.10 -20.31 -0.85
CA PRO A 350 12.43 -21.68 -0.42
C PRO A 350 12.08 -22.71 -1.47
N GLY A 351 13.04 -23.58 -1.81
CA GLY A 351 12.85 -24.61 -2.83
C GLY A 351 13.52 -25.95 -2.49
N VAL A 352 13.93 -26.15 -1.23
CA VAL A 352 14.59 -27.39 -0.80
C VAL A 352 13.74 -28.09 0.27
N SER A 353 13.51 -29.39 0.11
CA SER A 353 12.77 -30.22 1.08
C SER A 353 11.38 -29.67 1.40
N ILE A 354 10.61 -29.41 0.40
CA ILE A 354 9.24 -28.84 0.50
C ILE A 354 8.23 -29.99 0.67
N PHE A 355 7.37 -29.88 1.69
CA PHE A 355 6.26 -30.78 1.94
C PHE A 355 4.98 -30.23 1.29
N GLY A 356 4.22 -31.06 0.58
CA GLY A 356 3.07 -30.61 -0.22
C GLY A 356 1.96 -31.63 -0.38
N THR A 357 0.93 -31.25 -1.13
CA THR A 357 -0.14 -32.12 -1.60
C THR A 357 0.39 -33.18 -2.58
N ALA A 358 -0.27 -34.31 -2.68
CA ALA A 358 0.11 -35.39 -3.59
C ALA A 358 -1.12 -36.04 -4.22
N VAL A 359 -0.92 -36.71 -5.33
CA VAL A 359 -1.99 -37.46 -6.02
C VAL A 359 -2.24 -38.76 -5.29
N TYR A 360 -3.47 -38.98 -4.83
CA TYR A 360 -3.90 -40.24 -4.22
C TYR A 360 -4.50 -41.15 -5.26
N GLU A 361 -3.82 -42.25 -5.60
CA GLU A 361 -4.28 -43.30 -6.50
C GLU A 361 -3.62 -44.63 -6.12
N PRO A 362 -4.02 -45.28 -5.01
CA PRO A 362 -3.32 -46.42 -4.40
C PRO A 362 -3.23 -47.65 -5.32
N THR A 363 -4.00 -47.72 -6.43
CA THR A 363 -3.93 -48.78 -7.41
C THR A 363 -2.76 -48.66 -8.38
N LYS A 364 -2.04 -47.52 -8.36
CA LYS A 364 -1.00 -47.18 -9.34
C LYS A 364 0.43 -47.17 -8.77
N GLY A 365 0.68 -47.76 -7.61
CA GLY A 365 2.00 -47.87 -7.01
C GLY A 365 2.17 -46.97 -5.78
N PRO A 366 3.20 -46.08 -5.72
CA PRO A 366 3.49 -45.32 -4.50
C PRO A 366 2.52 -44.15 -4.22
N PHE A 367 1.41 -44.02 -4.97
CA PHE A 367 0.44 -42.95 -4.85
C PHE A 367 -0.64 -43.25 -3.82
N ASP A 368 -0.23 -43.63 -2.59
CA ASP A 368 -1.10 -44.05 -1.50
C ASP A 368 -1.35 -42.98 -0.42
N LYS A 369 -0.96 -41.73 -0.70
CA LYS A 369 -1.06 -40.58 0.23
C LYS A 369 -1.56 -39.34 -0.47
N TYR A 370 -2.34 -38.53 0.25
CA TYR A 370 -2.73 -37.19 -0.19
C TYR A 370 -1.65 -36.13 0.02
N TYR A 371 -0.65 -36.41 0.88
CA TYR A 371 0.41 -35.47 1.22
C TYR A 371 1.74 -36.21 1.23
N ASN A 372 2.76 -35.59 0.64
CA ASN A 372 4.08 -36.21 0.52
C ASN A 372 5.16 -35.10 0.58
N GLY A 373 6.38 -35.48 0.83
CA GLY A 373 7.56 -34.61 0.89
C GLY A 373 8.80 -35.44 0.62
N TYR A 374 9.94 -34.94 0.57
CA TYR A 374 10.39 -33.56 0.65
C TYR A 374 10.96 -33.18 -0.70
N TRP A 375 10.16 -32.50 -1.49
CA TRP A 375 10.44 -32.13 -2.88
C TRP A 375 11.40 -30.95 -2.95
N SER A 376 12.27 -30.93 -3.97
CA SER A 376 13.22 -29.84 -4.15
C SER A 376 13.23 -29.39 -5.62
N GLY A 377 13.23 -28.10 -5.85
CA GLY A 377 13.24 -27.48 -7.18
C GLY A 377 12.86 -26.01 -7.12
N THR A 378 13.28 -25.25 -8.11
CA THR A 378 12.76 -23.87 -8.35
C THR A 378 11.26 -23.91 -8.61
N SER A 379 10.73 -25.03 -9.11
CA SER A 379 9.29 -25.29 -9.28
C SER A 379 8.49 -25.22 -7.97
N MET A 380 9.15 -25.48 -6.81
CA MET A 380 8.52 -25.38 -5.49
C MET A 380 8.58 -23.97 -4.94
N ALA A 381 9.56 -23.18 -5.34
CA ALA A 381 9.74 -21.77 -4.96
C ALA A 381 8.74 -20.85 -5.69
N THR A 382 8.50 -21.10 -6.96
CA THR A 382 7.67 -20.28 -7.87
C THR A 382 6.24 -20.08 -7.36
N PRO A 383 5.48 -21.11 -6.94
CA PRO A 383 4.10 -20.93 -6.47
C PRO A 383 3.99 -20.10 -5.18
N MET A 384 5.06 -20.02 -4.38
CA MET A 384 5.06 -19.13 -3.20
C MET A 384 5.03 -17.65 -3.62
N VAL A 385 5.75 -17.31 -4.70
CA VAL A 385 5.75 -15.95 -5.27
C VAL A 385 4.43 -15.63 -5.93
N SER A 386 3.86 -16.58 -6.70
CA SER A 386 2.54 -16.43 -7.32
C SER A 386 1.44 -16.17 -6.28
N ALA A 387 1.45 -16.94 -5.19
CA ALA A 387 0.46 -16.76 -4.12
C ALA A 387 0.70 -15.48 -3.30
N ALA A 388 1.96 -15.03 -3.14
CA ALA A 388 2.26 -13.75 -2.53
C ALA A 388 1.74 -12.58 -3.38
N ALA A 389 1.87 -12.66 -4.71
CA ALA A 389 1.28 -11.69 -5.64
C ALA A 389 -0.24 -11.63 -5.46
N ALA A 390 -0.92 -12.80 -5.38
CA ALA A 390 -2.37 -12.87 -5.15
C ALA A 390 -2.81 -12.22 -3.82
N LEU A 391 -2.04 -12.37 -2.75
CA LEU A 391 -2.33 -11.69 -1.48
C LEU A 391 -2.16 -10.17 -1.57
N ILE A 392 -1.19 -9.67 -2.35
CA ILE A 392 -0.98 -8.25 -2.59
C ILE A 392 -2.13 -7.66 -3.42
N GLU A 393 -2.57 -8.34 -4.48
CA GLU A 393 -3.73 -7.91 -5.28
C GLU A 393 -5.03 -7.88 -4.47
N GLU A 394 -5.26 -8.86 -3.61
CA GLU A 394 -6.44 -8.84 -2.72
C GLU A 394 -6.35 -7.72 -1.68
N ALA A 395 -5.13 -7.45 -1.15
CA ALA A 395 -4.91 -6.34 -0.22
C ALA A 395 -5.18 -4.98 -0.88
N ASN A 396 -4.85 -4.83 -2.17
CA ASN A 396 -5.13 -3.63 -2.96
C ASN A 396 -5.66 -4.00 -4.37
N PRO A 397 -6.98 -4.19 -4.54
CA PRO A 397 -7.55 -4.59 -5.84
C PRO A 397 -7.38 -3.57 -6.98
N LYS A 398 -6.82 -2.40 -6.72
CA LYS A 398 -6.53 -1.37 -7.72
C LYS A 398 -5.04 -1.26 -8.06
N ILE A 399 -4.21 -2.08 -7.43
CA ILE A 399 -2.78 -2.04 -7.69
C ILE A 399 -2.51 -2.49 -9.13
N SER A 400 -1.59 -1.80 -9.80
CA SER A 400 -1.16 -2.25 -11.13
C SER A 400 -0.26 -3.49 -11.02
N ARG A 401 -0.16 -4.28 -12.08
CA ARG A 401 0.79 -5.38 -12.17
C ARG A 401 2.21 -4.95 -11.76
N ASP A 402 2.70 -3.83 -12.32
CA ASP A 402 4.04 -3.31 -12.02
C ASP A 402 4.16 -2.92 -10.54
N GLY A 403 3.08 -2.41 -9.94
CA GLY A 403 2.99 -2.15 -8.49
C GLY A 403 3.16 -3.42 -7.66
N VAL A 404 2.50 -4.54 -8.04
CA VAL A 404 2.68 -5.83 -7.36
C VAL A 404 4.12 -6.32 -7.48
N ILE A 405 4.69 -6.26 -8.69
CA ILE A 405 6.09 -6.67 -8.95
C ILE A 405 7.05 -5.87 -8.08
N ASN A 406 6.95 -4.54 -8.11
CA ASN A 406 7.82 -3.66 -7.32
C ASN A 406 7.70 -3.94 -5.81
N ILE A 407 6.48 -4.09 -5.30
CA ILE A 407 6.28 -4.42 -3.88
C ILE A 407 6.92 -5.75 -3.50
N LEU A 408 6.77 -6.79 -4.31
CA LEU A 408 7.40 -8.09 -4.06
C LEU A 408 8.92 -8.00 -4.04
N LEU A 409 9.51 -7.32 -5.02
CA LEU A 409 10.94 -7.25 -5.21
C LEU A 409 11.61 -6.35 -4.15
N ASP A 410 11.09 -5.17 -3.93
CA ASP A 410 11.71 -4.17 -3.06
C ASP A 410 11.52 -4.48 -1.56
N ASN A 411 10.55 -5.33 -1.20
CA ASN A 411 10.31 -5.78 0.17
C ASN A 411 10.79 -7.22 0.43
N SER A 412 11.75 -7.71 -0.34
CA SER A 412 12.40 -9.00 -0.13
C SER A 412 13.55 -8.92 0.89
N ASP A 413 13.83 -10.04 1.58
CA ASP A 413 14.96 -10.12 2.53
C ASP A 413 16.29 -10.25 1.78
N ASN A 414 17.22 -9.35 2.04
CA ASN A 414 18.54 -9.37 1.38
C ASN A 414 19.40 -10.57 1.85
N ILE A 415 19.64 -11.49 0.94
CA ILE A 415 20.44 -12.71 1.16
C ILE A 415 21.85 -12.65 0.58
N SER A 416 22.31 -11.51 0.09
CA SER A 416 23.59 -11.34 -0.61
C SER A 416 24.79 -11.76 0.25
N ARG A 417 24.76 -11.49 1.56
CA ARG A 417 25.85 -11.87 2.48
C ARG A 417 25.98 -13.38 2.65
N LEU A 418 24.89 -14.12 2.51
CA LEU A 418 24.86 -15.58 2.60
C LEU A 418 25.24 -16.24 1.28
N ASN A 419 25.26 -15.49 0.18
CA ASN A 419 25.51 -15.94 -1.17
C ASN A 419 26.59 -15.10 -1.89
N PRO A 420 27.82 -14.99 -1.33
CA PRO A 420 28.83 -14.08 -1.86
C PRO A 420 29.31 -14.43 -3.28
N GLY A 421 29.16 -15.69 -3.71
CA GLY A 421 29.49 -16.16 -5.07
C GLY A 421 28.43 -15.78 -6.12
N PHE A 422 27.25 -15.30 -5.69
CA PHE A 422 26.08 -15.03 -6.56
C PHE A 422 25.52 -13.62 -6.38
N LEU A 423 26.38 -12.65 -6.04
CA LEU A 423 25.96 -11.26 -5.81
C LEU A 423 25.16 -10.70 -7.00
N GLY A 424 23.92 -10.25 -6.75
CA GLY A 424 23.02 -9.71 -7.77
C GLY A 424 22.41 -10.75 -8.73
N GLN A 425 22.72 -12.04 -8.59
CA GLN A 425 22.28 -13.10 -9.51
C GLN A 425 21.13 -13.95 -8.94
N LEU A 426 20.66 -13.63 -7.75
CA LEU A 426 19.50 -14.24 -7.09
C LEU A 426 18.35 -13.22 -6.93
N GLY A 427 18.32 -12.23 -7.80
CA GLY A 427 17.37 -11.13 -7.76
C GLY A 427 17.59 -10.19 -6.57
N LYS A 428 16.53 -9.53 -6.14
CA LYS A 428 16.55 -8.56 -5.04
C LYS A 428 16.79 -9.21 -3.66
N GLY A 429 16.33 -10.46 -3.48
CA GLY A 429 16.45 -11.16 -2.21
C GLY A 429 15.53 -12.37 -2.10
N ARG A 430 15.31 -12.86 -0.87
CA ARG A 430 14.35 -13.94 -0.60
C ARG A 430 12.98 -13.33 -0.27
N LEU A 431 11.92 -13.90 -0.82
CA LEU A 431 10.52 -13.51 -0.61
C LEU A 431 10.19 -13.29 0.89
N ASN A 432 9.63 -12.12 1.20
CA ASN A 432 9.10 -11.78 2.53
C ASN A 432 7.68 -11.24 2.39
N ILE A 433 6.70 -12.12 2.54
CA ILE A 433 5.28 -11.78 2.34
C ILE A 433 4.79 -10.76 3.38
N ALA A 434 5.30 -10.83 4.61
CA ALA A 434 4.87 -9.91 5.66
C ALA A 434 5.25 -8.46 5.33
N LEU A 435 6.47 -8.21 4.85
CA LEU A 435 6.88 -6.88 4.44
C LEU A 435 6.10 -6.41 3.21
N ALA A 436 5.92 -7.28 2.22
CA ALA A 436 5.18 -6.94 1.01
C ALA A 436 3.71 -6.57 1.32
N VAL A 437 3.00 -7.39 2.09
CA VAL A 437 1.61 -7.10 2.50
C VAL A 437 1.52 -5.86 3.38
N ALA A 438 2.43 -5.69 4.34
CA ALA A 438 2.44 -4.50 5.20
C ALA A 438 2.66 -3.23 4.38
N LYS A 439 3.56 -3.27 3.38
CA LYS A 439 3.82 -2.14 2.48
C LYS A 439 2.60 -1.82 1.62
N THR A 440 1.91 -2.82 1.07
CA THR A 440 0.66 -2.63 0.32
C THR A 440 -0.40 -1.92 1.15
N ILE A 441 -0.58 -2.34 2.41
CA ILE A 441 -1.56 -1.73 3.32
C ILE A 441 -1.13 -0.32 3.74
N GLU A 442 0.16 -0.09 3.92
CA GLU A 442 0.72 1.25 4.19
C GLU A 442 0.44 2.21 3.03
N GLU A 443 0.66 1.77 1.79
CA GLU A 443 0.39 2.58 0.60
C GLU A 443 -1.09 2.89 0.40
N LEU A 444 -1.99 1.97 0.80
CA LEU A 444 -3.43 2.24 0.82
C LEU A 444 -3.84 3.29 1.86
N LYS A 445 -3.09 3.38 2.96
CA LYS A 445 -3.35 4.35 4.03
C LYS A 445 -2.74 5.72 3.74
N LYS A 446 -1.83 5.83 2.79
CA LYS A 446 -1.31 7.14 2.36
C LYS A 446 -2.46 7.96 1.78
N GLU A 447 -2.66 9.14 2.34
CA GLU A 447 -3.58 10.13 1.80
C GLU A 447 -3.10 10.53 0.41
N LYS A 448 -4.01 10.54 -0.57
CA LYS A 448 -3.69 11.01 -1.90
C LYS A 448 -4.12 12.45 -2.03
N MET A 449 -3.16 13.32 -2.34
CA MET A 449 -3.50 14.70 -2.66
C MET A 449 -4.14 14.79 -4.04
N LYS A 450 -5.16 15.65 -4.14
CA LYS A 450 -5.84 16.01 -5.39
C LYS A 450 -5.78 17.49 -5.62
N ILE A 451 -5.85 17.88 -6.88
CA ILE A 451 -5.81 19.27 -7.29
C ILE A 451 -7.23 19.86 -7.30
N LEU A 452 -7.43 20.90 -6.52
CA LEU A 452 -8.62 21.72 -6.58
C LEU A 452 -8.44 22.83 -7.63
N THR A 453 -9.46 23.05 -8.44
CA THR A 453 -9.52 24.20 -9.35
C THR A 453 -10.84 24.95 -9.22
N ALA A 454 -10.76 26.26 -9.27
CA ALA A 454 -11.93 27.13 -9.30
C ALA A 454 -11.69 28.34 -10.21
N PRO A 455 -12.73 28.92 -10.88
CA PRO A 455 -12.54 30.08 -11.72
C PRO A 455 -12.17 31.30 -10.87
N PHE A 456 -11.15 32.05 -11.31
CA PHE A 456 -10.78 33.30 -10.64
C PHE A 456 -11.82 34.40 -10.87
N SER A 457 -12.42 34.49 -12.11
CA SER A 457 -13.48 35.46 -12.45
C SER A 457 -14.25 35.04 -13.70
N ASN A 458 -15.40 35.68 -13.93
CA ASN A 458 -16.18 35.61 -15.20
C ASN A 458 -16.65 34.22 -15.65
N TYR A 459 -16.75 33.26 -14.75
CA TYR A 459 -17.26 31.92 -15.00
C TYR A 459 -18.23 31.50 -13.88
N SER A 460 -18.98 30.40 -14.08
CA SER A 460 -19.82 29.84 -13.02
C SER A 460 -18.93 29.40 -11.82
N SER A 461 -19.49 29.39 -10.61
CA SER A 461 -18.77 29.05 -9.39
C SER A 461 -18.46 27.56 -9.25
N GLN A 462 -18.03 26.94 -10.36
CA GLN A 462 -17.75 25.52 -10.47
C GLN A 462 -16.38 25.18 -9.87
N VAL A 463 -16.36 24.41 -8.80
CA VAL A 463 -15.15 23.81 -8.24
C VAL A 463 -14.99 22.44 -8.88
N LYS A 464 -13.77 22.10 -9.28
CA LYS A 464 -13.40 20.79 -9.82
C LYS A 464 -12.27 20.19 -9.00
N ILE A 465 -12.33 18.87 -8.85
CA ILE A 465 -11.32 18.04 -8.21
C ILE A 465 -10.71 17.15 -9.29
N ALA A 466 -9.41 17.23 -9.46
CA ALA A 466 -8.68 16.53 -10.51
C ALA A 466 -7.47 15.74 -9.96
N GLY A 467 -7.13 14.66 -10.63
CA GLY A 467 -5.84 14.00 -10.47
C GLY A 467 -4.70 14.84 -11.07
N TYR A 468 -3.46 14.47 -10.81
CA TYR A 468 -2.27 15.16 -11.32
C TYR A 468 -2.21 15.20 -12.87
N ASN A 469 -2.81 14.20 -13.52
CA ASN A 469 -2.93 14.12 -14.99
C ASN A 469 -4.05 15.01 -15.56
N GLY A 470 -4.79 15.74 -14.72
CA GLY A 470 -5.90 16.60 -15.10
C GLY A 470 -7.24 15.89 -15.33
N GLU A 471 -7.35 14.61 -15.03
CA GLU A 471 -8.62 13.88 -15.07
C GLU A 471 -9.55 14.41 -13.98
N ILE A 472 -10.74 14.88 -14.37
CA ILE A 472 -11.73 15.44 -13.45
C ILE A 472 -12.47 14.28 -12.78
N GLU A 473 -12.26 14.13 -11.47
CA GLU A 473 -12.93 13.11 -10.67
C GLU A 473 -14.31 13.57 -10.18
N LYS A 474 -14.40 14.86 -9.80
CA LYS A 474 -15.65 15.46 -9.32
C LYS A 474 -15.74 16.92 -9.67
N GLU A 475 -16.97 17.43 -9.73
CA GLU A 475 -17.25 18.85 -9.88
C GLU A 475 -18.57 19.23 -9.20
N PHE A 476 -18.64 20.44 -8.68
CA PHE A 476 -19.85 20.97 -8.06
C PHE A 476 -19.90 22.51 -8.11
N LEU A 477 -21.09 23.08 -7.94
CA LEU A 477 -21.28 24.54 -7.85
C LEU A 477 -21.18 24.99 -6.38
N SER A 478 -20.19 25.83 -6.09
CA SER A 478 -19.97 26.34 -4.72
C SER A 478 -20.95 27.45 -4.33
N TYR A 479 -21.46 28.21 -5.30
CA TYR A 479 -22.49 29.26 -5.13
C TYR A 479 -23.58 29.11 -6.19
N GLY A 480 -24.54 30.03 -6.23
CA GLY A 480 -25.63 30.01 -7.22
C GLY A 480 -25.10 30.07 -8.66
N GLU A 481 -25.84 29.45 -9.59
CA GLU A 481 -25.46 29.31 -11.01
C GLU A 481 -25.12 30.62 -11.73
N ASN A 482 -25.68 31.72 -11.25
CA ASN A 482 -25.47 33.04 -11.87
C ASN A 482 -24.31 33.84 -11.25
N PHE A 483 -23.66 33.32 -10.22
CA PHE A 483 -22.51 34.01 -9.61
C PHE A 483 -21.29 33.90 -10.53
N ARG A 484 -20.67 35.05 -10.84
CA ARG A 484 -19.55 35.20 -11.78
C ARG A 484 -18.33 35.89 -11.15
N GLY A 485 -18.34 36.12 -9.84
CA GLY A 485 -17.31 36.86 -9.12
C GLY A 485 -16.00 36.06 -8.88
N GLY A 486 -15.98 34.81 -9.29
CA GLY A 486 -14.86 33.91 -9.00
C GLY A 486 -14.96 33.26 -7.64
N VAL A 487 -14.05 32.29 -7.39
CA VAL A 487 -14.07 31.45 -6.20
C VAL A 487 -12.64 31.28 -5.70
N ASN A 488 -12.38 31.67 -4.45
CA ASN A 488 -11.14 31.34 -3.74
C ASN A 488 -11.33 30.00 -3.05
N ILE A 489 -10.29 29.16 -3.02
CA ILE A 489 -10.36 27.80 -2.49
C ILE A 489 -9.16 27.48 -1.60
N ALA A 490 -9.40 26.66 -0.60
CA ALA A 490 -8.44 26.00 0.28
C ALA A 490 -9.02 24.64 0.71
N ALA A 491 -8.23 23.82 1.35
CA ALA A 491 -8.69 22.59 1.97
C ALA A 491 -7.91 22.31 3.26
N GLY A 492 -8.56 21.61 4.21
CA GLY A 492 -7.97 21.14 5.45
C GLY A 492 -9.01 20.48 6.34
N ASP A 493 -8.58 19.67 7.29
CA ASP A 493 -9.44 18.95 8.24
C ASP A 493 -9.99 19.90 9.32
N VAL A 494 -11.04 20.64 9.00
CA VAL A 494 -11.63 21.65 9.91
C VAL A 494 -12.68 21.05 10.87
N ASN A 495 -12.93 19.74 10.80
CA ASN A 495 -13.90 19.06 11.65
C ASN A 495 -13.25 17.99 12.56
N GLY A 496 -12.00 17.60 12.33
CA GLY A 496 -11.23 16.64 13.11
C GLY A 496 -11.58 15.17 12.80
N ASP A 497 -12.10 14.87 11.61
CA ASP A 497 -12.41 13.48 11.21
C ASP A 497 -11.27 12.82 10.41
N GLY A 498 -10.18 13.58 10.17
CA GLY A 498 -9.00 13.18 9.45
C GLY A 498 -9.17 13.17 7.93
N GLN A 499 -10.18 13.88 7.40
CA GLN A 499 -10.35 14.14 5.97
C GLN A 499 -10.44 15.63 5.74
N ASP A 500 -9.83 16.14 4.68
CA ASP A 500 -9.91 17.55 4.36
C ASP A 500 -11.32 17.95 3.89
N GLU A 501 -11.81 19.05 4.41
CA GLU A 501 -12.93 19.79 3.85
C GLU A 501 -12.46 20.78 2.81
N ILE A 502 -13.31 21.01 1.79
CA ILE A 502 -13.08 22.05 0.76
C ILE A 502 -13.68 23.36 1.24
N ILE A 503 -12.83 24.33 1.51
CA ILE A 503 -13.18 25.67 1.98
C ILE A 503 -13.24 26.63 0.83
N VAL A 504 -14.38 27.27 0.65
CA VAL A 504 -14.63 28.16 -0.49
C VAL A 504 -14.98 29.56 -0.03
N GLY A 505 -14.25 30.55 -0.55
CA GLY A 505 -14.52 31.96 -0.35
C GLY A 505 -15.05 32.63 -1.63
N ALA A 506 -16.13 33.40 -1.53
CA ALA A 506 -16.66 34.13 -2.68
C ALA A 506 -15.64 35.19 -3.14
N GLY A 507 -15.42 35.30 -4.45
CA GLY A 507 -14.56 36.31 -5.07
C GLY A 507 -15.21 37.69 -5.18
N VAL A 508 -14.59 38.59 -5.95
CA VAL A 508 -15.01 40.00 -6.10
C VAL A 508 -16.44 40.11 -6.66
N GLY A 509 -17.25 40.99 -6.02
CA GLY A 509 -18.68 41.12 -6.32
C GLY A 509 -19.56 40.24 -5.45
N GLY A 510 -19.02 39.18 -4.85
CA GLY A 510 -19.65 38.37 -3.83
C GLY A 510 -19.60 39.04 -2.46
N GLY A 511 -20.41 38.53 -1.50
CA GLY A 511 -20.25 38.85 -0.08
C GLY A 511 -19.00 38.13 0.48
N PRO A 512 -18.58 38.45 1.70
CA PRO A 512 -17.48 37.72 2.37
C PRO A 512 -17.98 36.38 2.90
N HIS A 513 -18.59 35.58 2.03
CA HIS A 513 -19.28 34.35 2.36
C HIS A 513 -18.33 33.17 2.19
N VAL A 514 -18.08 32.47 3.29
CA VAL A 514 -17.31 31.23 3.33
C VAL A 514 -18.29 30.05 3.38
N ARG A 515 -18.03 29.01 2.59
CA ARG A 515 -18.76 27.75 2.60
C ARG A 515 -17.78 26.59 2.71
N ILE A 516 -18.20 25.57 3.42
CA ILE A 516 -17.40 24.35 3.71
C ILE A 516 -18.13 23.18 3.07
N PHE A 517 -17.42 22.36 2.34
CA PHE A 517 -17.95 21.20 1.63
C PHE A 517 -17.13 19.94 1.97
N ASP A 518 -17.80 18.80 2.00
CA ASP A 518 -17.10 17.53 1.95
C ASP A 518 -16.59 17.24 0.51
N TYR A 519 -15.78 16.19 0.37
CA TYR A 519 -15.25 15.75 -0.92
C TYR A 519 -16.33 15.43 -1.98
N SER A 520 -17.57 15.12 -1.57
CA SER A 520 -18.68 14.89 -2.50
C SER A 520 -19.33 16.18 -3.04
N GLY A 521 -18.93 17.35 -2.54
CA GLY A 521 -19.55 18.65 -2.83
C GLY A 521 -20.80 18.95 -2.01
N LYS A 522 -21.06 18.20 -0.93
CA LYS A 522 -22.15 18.47 0.01
C LYS A 522 -21.72 19.57 1.00
N VAL A 523 -22.59 20.55 1.19
CA VAL A 523 -22.36 21.64 2.15
C VAL A 523 -22.41 21.12 3.59
N LEU A 524 -21.32 21.32 4.33
CA LEU A 524 -21.21 21.01 5.75
C LEU A 524 -21.46 22.26 6.63
N GLY A 525 -21.02 23.44 6.17
CA GLY A 525 -21.13 24.68 6.90
C GLY A 525 -21.06 25.93 6.01
N GLN A 526 -21.46 27.07 6.58
CA GLN A 526 -21.31 28.37 5.91
C GLN A 526 -21.43 29.52 6.89
N PHE A 527 -20.69 30.61 6.66
CA PHE A 527 -20.74 31.81 7.48
C PHE A 527 -20.25 33.05 6.69
N PHE A 528 -20.43 34.24 7.26
CA PHE A 528 -19.86 35.49 6.74
C PHE A 528 -18.62 35.87 7.53
N ALA A 529 -17.46 35.89 6.87
CA ALA A 529 -16.20 36.22 7.50
C ALA A 529 -16.08 37.71 7.90
N TYR A 530 -16.75 38.61 7.18
CA TYR A 530 -16.79 40.07 7.40
C TYR A 530 -18.21 40.60 7.31
N ASP A 531 -18.38 41.94 7.30
CA ASP A 531 -19.69 42.56 7.15
C ASP A 531 -20.38 42.07 5.87
N LYS A 532 -21.59 41.57 6.00
CA LYS A 532 -22.39 40.97 4.90
C LYS A 532 -22.60 41.88 3.68
N ASN A 533 -22.46 43.21 3.89
CA ASN A 533 -22.57 44.20 2.81
C ASN A 533 -21.26 44.43 2.07
N PHE A 534 -20.13 43.92 2.56
CA PHE A 534 -18.86 44.00 1.85
C PHE A 534 -18.92 43.17 0.56
N ARG A 535 -18.39 43.70 -0.55
CA ARG A 535 -18.44 43.06 -1.87
C ARG A 535 -17.06 42.79 -2.48
N GLY A 536 -16.00 42.92 -1.69
CA GLY A 536 -14.64 42.65 -2.13
C GLY A 536 -14.28 41.17 -2.19
N GLY A 537 -15.16 40.30 -1.69
CA GLY A 537 -14.87 38.87 -1.56
C GLY A 537 -14.06 38.51 -0.33
N VAL A 538 -13.65 37.25 -0.22
CA VAL A 538 -12.86 36.72 0.89
C VAL A 538 -11.82 35.72 0.35
N ASN A 539 -10.55 35.90 0.72
CA ASN A 539 -9.49 34.92 0.55
C ASN A 539 -9.54 33.94 1.72
N VAL A 540 -9.23 32.67 1.48
CA VAL A 540 -9.30 31.57 2.45
C VAL A 540 -8.02 30.75 2.45
N SER A 541 -7.67 30.24 3.62
CA SER A 541 -6.69 29.19 3.90
C SER A 541 -7.17 28.37 5.11
N SER A 542 -6.49 27.29 5.41
CA SER A 542 -6.68 26.47 6.61
C SER A 542 -5.33 26.00 7.13
N GLY A 543 -5.26 25.73 8.42
CA GLY A 543 -4.09 25.16 9.07
C GLY A 543 -4.25 25.07 10.59
N ASP A 544 -3.56 24.13 11.21
CA ASP A 544 -3.56 23.89 12.65
C ASP A 544 -2.67 24.91 13.39
N ILE A 545 -3.20 26.14 13.56
CA ILE A 545 -2.46 27.23 14.20
C ILE A 545 -2.38 27.13 15.72
N ASN A 546 -3.11 26.19 16.33
CA ASN A 546 -3.12 26.00 17.77
C ASN A 546 -2.41 24.72 18.22
N GLY A 547 -2.17 23.75 17.34
CA GLY A 547 -1.49 22.48 17.57
C GLY A 547 -2.39 21.41 18.19
N ASP A 548 -3.71 21.44 17.93
CA ASP A 548 -4.64 20.45 18.44
C ASP A 548 -5.01 19.35 17.44
N GLY A 549 -4.44 19.41 16.21
CA GLY A 549 -4.69 18.46 15.14
C GLY A 549 -5.95 18.72 14.33
N ILE A 550 -6.61 19.88 14.52
CA ILE A 550 -7.78 20.33 13.75
C ILE A 550 -7.47 21.69 13.14
N ASP A 551 -7.68 21.81 11.83
CA ASP A 551 -7.39 23.04 11.13
C ASP A 551 -8.36 24.17 11.48
N GLU A 552 -7.83 25.37 11.67
CA GLU A 552 -8.60 26.60 11.68
C GLU A 552 -8.80 27.16 10.28
N ILE A 553 -9.95 27.81 10.06
CA ILE A 553 -10.21 28.56 8.82
C ILE A 553 -9.67 29.97 8.95
N ILE A 554 -8.67 30.29 8.13
CA ILE A 554 -8.01 31.60 8.09
C ILE A 554 -8.57 32.40 6.90
N THR A 555 -9.02 33.63 7.18
CA THR A 555 -9.56 34.48 6.12
C THR A 555 -8.83 35.81 6.00
N GLY A 556 -8.60 36.23 4.76
CA GLY A 556 -8.14 37.58 4.41
C GLY A 556 -9.23 38.34 3.67
N SER A 557 -9.46 39.62 3.99
CA SER A 557 -10.43 40.42 3.24
C SER A 557 -10.00 40.60 1.79
N GLY A 558 -10.94 40.55 0.86
CA GLY A 558 -10.68 40.82 -0.56
C GLY A 558 -10.50 42.32 -0.88
N LEU A 559 -10.43 42.64 -2.18
CA LEU A 559 -10.17 43.99 -2.69
C LEU A 559 -11.19 45.00 -2.15
N GLY A 560 -10.74 46.17 -1.71
CA GLY A 560 -11.56 47.24 -1.10
C GLY A 560 -11.72 47.05 0.43
N GLY A 561 -11.42 45.89 0.96
CA GLY A 561 -11.38 45.63 2.40
C GLY A 561 -10.11 46.16 3.07
N GLY A 562 -10.18 46.36 4.41
CA GLY A 562 -8.99 46.60 5.22
C GLY A 562 -8.10 45.34 5.27
N PRO A 563 -6.83 45.45 5.68
CA PRO A 563 -5.91 44.28 5.68
C PRO A 563 -6.14 43.40 6.92
N GLN A 564 -7.40 43.03 7.17
CA GLN A 564 -7.82 42.25 8.31
C GLN A 564 -7.75 40.76 8.01
N VAL A 565 -7.05 40.05 8.86
CA VAL A 565 -7.07 38.58 8.96
C VAL A 565 -8.02 38.18 10.08
N ARG A 566 -8.83 37.17 9.85
CA ARG A 566 -9.71 36.56 10.87
C ARG A 566 -9.58 35.06 10.85
N ILE A 567 -9.68 34.48 12.03
CA ILE A 567 -9.49 33.06 12.31
C ILE A 567 -10.80 32.51 12.83
N PHE A 568 -11.24 31.37 12.34
CA PHE A 568 -12.49 30.70 12.71
C PHE A 568 -12.30 29.22 12.96
N ASP A 569 -13.11 28.66 13.84
CA ASP A 569 -13.28 27.20 13.90
C ASP A 569 -14.10 26.69 12.69
N GLY A 570 -14.16 25.37 12.49
CA GLY A 570 -14.93 24.73 11.41
C GLY A 570 -16.45 25.01 11.45
N LYS A 571 -16.96 25.65 12.51
CA LYS A 571 -18.37 26.05 12.66
C LYS A 571 -18.58 27.55 12.40
N GLY A 572 -17.54 28.29 12.07
CA GLY A 572 -17.58 29.72 11.79
C GLY A 572 -17.58 30.62 13.01
N LYS A 573 -17.19 30.12 14.19
CA LYS A 573 -16.97 30.93 15.38
C LYS A 573 -15.60 31.61 15.28
N VAL A 574 -15.56 32.94 15.53
CA VAL A 574 -14.32 33.70 15.55
C VAL A 574 -13.45 33.29 16.71
N LEU A 575 -12.22 32.87 16.44
CA LEU A 575 -11.18 32.56 17.44
C LEU A 575 -10.17 33.70 17.59
N GLY A 576 -9.86 34.42 16.51
CA GLY A 576 -8.90 35.52 16.51
C GLY A 576 -9.07 36.49 15.34
N GLN A 577 -8.46 37.67 15.47
CA GLN A 577 -8.41 38.63 14.37
C GLN A 577 -7.32 39.69 14.59
N PHE A 578 -6.67 40.13 13.53
CA PHE A 578 -5.67 41.19 13.54
C PHE A 578 -5.56 41.91 12.19
N PHE A 579 -4.81 42.99 12.14
CA PHE A 579 -4.49 43.69 10.89
C PHE A 579 -3.08 43.31 10.43
N ALA A 580 -2.97 42.65 9.26
CA ALA A 580 -1.71 42.22 8.68
C ALA A 580 -0.85 43.41 8.19
N TYR A 581 -1.46 44.52 7.78
CA TYR A 581 -0.79 45.72 7.28
C TYR A 581 -1.45 46.99 7.88
N ASP A 582 -1.03 48.18 7.39
CA ASP A 582 -1.63 49.45 7.84
C ASP A 582 -3.17 49.42 7.63
N LYS A 583 -3.90 49.79 8.67
CA LYS A 583 -5.38 49.73 8.68
C LYS A 583 -6.06 50.52 7.57
N ASN A 584 -5.37 51.48 6.96
CA ASN A 584 -5.86 52.30 5.85
C ASN A 584 -5.63 51.63 4.48
N PHE A 585 -4.83 50.58 4.40
CA PHE A 585 -4.63 49.83 3.17
C PHE A 585 -5.95 49.16 2.72
N ARG A 586 -6.26 49.21 1.44
CA ARG A 586 -7.53 48.70 0.88
C ARG A 586 -7.33 47.67 -0.23
N GLY A 587 -6.13 47.13 -0.37
CA GLY A 587 -5.80 46.10 -1.37
C GLY A 587 -6.26 44.69 -1.00
N GLY A 588 -6.72 44.49 0.23
CA GLY A 588 -7.01 43.15 0.76
C GLY A 588 -5.74 42.40 1.20
N VAL A 589 -5.91 41.15 1.63
CA VAL A 589 -4.85 40.27 2.12
C VAL A 589 -5.00 38.88 1.49
N ASN A 590 -3.92 38.37 0.89
CA ASN A 590 -3.78 36.96 0.56
C ASN A 590 -3.27 36.23 1.81
N VAL A 591 -3.78 35.03 2.08
CA VAL A 591 -3.42 34.23 3.27
C VAL A 591 -3.02 32.81 2.88
N ALA A 592 -2.09 32.25 3.62
CA ALA A 592 -1.68 30.86 3.63
C ALA A 592 -1.28 30.49 5.07
N SER A 593 -1.10 29.22 5.37
CA SER A 593 -0.62 28.71 6.66
C SER A 593 0.28 27.50 6.46
N GLY A 594 1.15 27.25 7.43
CA GLY A 594 2.06 26.12 7.52
C GLY A 594 3.10 26.33 8.60
N ASP A 595 3.71 25.27 9.10
CA ASP A 595 4.71 25.27 10.16
C ASP A 595 6.11 25.69 9.63
N VAL A 596 6.26 27.00 9.39
CA VAL A 596 7.54 27.52 8.82
C VAL A 596 8.66 27.63 9.86
N ASN A 597 8.36 27.47 11.16
CA ASN A 597 9.36 27.54 12.21
C ASN A 597 9.77 26.17 12.78
N GLY A 598 8.96 25.10 12.56
CA GLY A 598 9.19 23.73 12.99
C GLY A 598 8.80 23.47 14.45
N ASP A 599 7.81 24.21 14.99
CA ASP A 599 7.36 24.04 16.37
C ASP A 599 6.09 23.15 16.50
N GLY A 600 5.57 22.65 15.38
CA GLY A 600 4.37 21.80 15.31
C GLY A 600 3.09 22.60 15.29
N LYS A 601 3.11 23.89 15.00
CA LYS A 601 1.96 24.77 14.80
C LYS A 601 2.13 25.60 13.57
N ASP A 602 1.05 25.79 12.84
CA ASP A 602 1.11 26.59 11.63
C ASP A 602 1.19 28.09 11.94
N GLU A 603 2.11 28.78 11.24
CA GLU A 603 2.09 30.22 11.14
C GLU A 603 1.11 30.71 10.08
N ILE A 604 0.62 31.93 10.27
CA ILE A 604 -0.22 32.62 9.30
C ILE A 604 0.66 33.50 8.41
N ILE A 605 0.71 33.17 7.12
CA ILE A 605 1.47 33.89 6.12
C ILE A 605 0.55 34.85 5.38
N ALA A 606 0.82 36.15 5.49
CA ALA A 606 0.06 37.18 4.82
C ALA A 606 0.83 37.81 3.66
N GLY A 607 0.25 37.83 2.47
CA GLY A 607 0.71 38.54 1.29
C GLY A 607 -0.14 39.79 1.04
N ALA A 608 0.48 40.95 0.81
CA ALA A 608 -0.27 42.17 0.50
C ALA A 608 -1.05 42.03 -0.82
N GLY A 609 -2.31 42.43 -0.84
CA GLY A 609 -3.15 42.43 -2.04
C GLY A 609 -2.83 43.57 -3.03
N ALA A 610 -3.64 43.72 -4.06
CA ALA A 610 -3.44 44.69 -5.16
C ALA A 610 -3.31 46.14 -4.65
N GLY A 611 -2.37 46.90 -5.22
CA GLY A 611 -2.01 48.24 -4.77
C GLY A 611 -0.97 48.23 -3.63
N GLY A 612 -0.73 47.10 -2.95
CA GLY A 612 0.35 46.91 -1.98
C GLY A 612 1.67 46.59 -2.64
N GLY A 613 2.78 46.76 -1.89
CA GLY A 613 4.07 46.19 -2.28
C GLY A 613 4.07 44.66 -2.16
N PRO A 614 5.05 43.95 -2.71
CA PRO A 614 5.14 42.50 -2.63
C PRO A 614 5.70 42.04 -1.28
N GLN A 615 5.10 42.59 -0.20
CA GLN A 615 5.51 42.31 1.18
C GLN A 615 4.79 41.08 1.70
N VAL A 616 5.56 40.13 2.23
CA VAL A 616 5.09 38.97 2.96
C VAL A 616 5.35 39.19 4.44
N ARG A 617 4.43 38.81 5.28
CA ARG A 617 4.54 38.82 6.77
C ARG A 617 4.14 37.49 7.34
N ILE A 618 4.87 37.04 8.35
CA ILE A 618 4.68 35.80 9.10
C ILE A 618 4.11 36.19 10.47
N PHE A 619 3.04 35.52 10.89
CA PHE A 619 2.37 35.78 12.17
C PHE A 619 2.12 34.47 12.88
N ASN A 620 2.26 34.47 14.21
CA ASN A 620 1.72 33.38 15.03
C ASN A 620 0.19 33.49 15.23
N SER A 621 -0.39 32.50 15.89
CA SER A 621 -1.84 32.43 16.17
C SER A 621 -2.41 33.64 16.93
N ALA A 622 -1.59 34.37 17.69
CA ALA A 622 -1.96 35.59 18.40
C ALA A 622 -1.91 36.86 17.51
N GLY A 623 -1.47 36.75 16.26
CA GLY A 623 -1.29 37.87 15.32
C GLY A 623 -0.04 38.71 15.59
N VAL A 624 0.98 38.14 16.28
CA VAL A 624 2.26 38.78 16.49
C VAL A 624 3.16 38.49 15.29
N ILE A 625 3.82 39.52 14.76
CA ILE A 625 4.76 39.39 13.62
C ILE A 625 6.02 38.66 14.08
N GLU A 626 6.36 37.56 13.42
CA GLU A 626 7.57 36.77 13.63
C GLU A 626 8.59 37.00 12.52
N GLY A 627 8.13 37.37 11.31
CA GLY A 627 9.00 37.67 10.18
C GLY A 627 8.34 38.54 9.14
N GLN A 628 9.13 39.18 8.29
CA GLN A 628 8.64 39.92 7.13
C GLN A 628 9.74 40.14 6.09
N PHE A 629 9.37 40.13 4.81
CA PHE A 629 10.28 40.38 3.69
C PHE A 629 9.57 40.88 2.45
N PHE A 630 10.33 41.29 1.43
CA PHE A 630 9.77 41.62 0.10
C PHE A 630 10.14 40.50 -0.87
N ALA A 631 9.14 39.80 -1.36
CA ALA A 631 9.33 38.69 -2.31
C ALA A 631 9.80 39.14 -3.70
N TYR A 632 9.45 40.37 -4.11
CA TYR A 632 9.84 40.98 -5.40
C TYR A 632 10.31 42.43 -5.21
N ALA A 633 10.59 43.13 -6.32
CA ALA A 633 11.04 44.53 -6.27
C ALA A 633 10.00 45.39 -5.53
N GLN A 634 10.47 46.20 -4.57
CA GLN A 634 9.61 46.95 -3.65
C GLN A 634 8.69 47.97 -4.33
N ASN A 635 8.99 48.37 -5.57
CA ASN A 635 8.14 49.26 -6.38
C ASN A 635 7.01 48.55 -7.12
N PHE A 636 6.99 47.23 -7.16
CA PHE A 636 5.87 46.45 -7.72
C PHE A 636 4.59 46.66 -6.89
N ARG A 637 3.45 46.85 -7.52
CA ARG A 637 2.15 47.16 -6.87
C ARG A 637 1.04 46.15 -7.20
N GLY A 638 1.37 45.05 -7.84
CA GLY A 638 0.40 43.98 -8.15
C GLY A 638 -0.01 43.12 -6.96
N GLY A 639 0.66 43.28 -5.81
CA GLY A 639 0.51 42.40 -4.66
C GLY A 639 1.29 41.09 -4.78
N VAL A 640 1.20 40.24 -3.78
CA VAL A 640 1.87 38.92 -3.73
C VAL A 640 0.89 37.85 -3.30
N ARG A 641 0.88 36.72 -4.01
CA ARG A 641 0.21 35.48 -3.64
C ARG A 641 1.18 34.67 -2.78
N VAL A 642 0.64 33.89 -1.86
CA VAL A 642 1.40 33.04 -0.93
C VAL A 642 0.78 31.64 -0.89
N ALA A 643 1.62 30.63 -0.76
CA ALA A 643 1.31 29.25 -0.38
C ALA A 643 2.45 28.74 0.53
N VAL A 644 2.23 27.67 1.26
CA VAL A 644 3.20 27.11 2.21
C VAL A 644 3.12 25.59 2.11
N ALA A 645 4.27 24.92 2.11
CA ALA A 645 4.40 23.47 2.20
C ALA A 645 5.85 23.05 2.43
N ASP A 646 6.07 21.83 2.94
CA ASP A 646 7.39 21.18 3.02
C ASP A 646 7.82 20.72 1.61
N ILE A 647 8.79 21.41 1.02
CA ILE A 647 9.27 21.18 -0.34
C ILE A 647 10.68 20.62 -0.41
N ASP A 648 11.39 20.51 0.72
CA ASP A 648 12.78 20.07 0.75
C ASP A 648 13.04 18.83 1.62
N GLY A 649 12.02 18.37 2.37
CA GLY A 649 12.06 17.14 3.18
C GLY A 649 13.07 17.19 4.34
N GLY A 650 13.32 18.34 4.91
CA GLY A 650 14.34 18.61 5.92
C GLY A 650 14.51 17.50 6.97
N VAL A 651 15.64 16.80 6.93
CA VAL A 651 15.89 15.57 7.72
C VAL A 651 15.99 15.83 9.24
N ALA A 652 16.20 17.08 9.66
CA ALA A 652 16.44 17.42 11.06
C ALA A 652 15.28 18.15 11.76
N GLN A 653 14.49 18.91 11.05
CA GLN A 653 13.24 19.56 11.48
C GLN A 653 12.39 19.79 10.24
N LYS A 654 11.22 19.15 10.19
CA LYS A 654 10.23 19.46 9.14
C LYS A 654 9.83 20.93 9.30
N LYS A 655 10.12 21.73 8.30
CA LYS A 655 9.74 23.14 8.20
C LYS A 655 9.19 23.38 6.82
N ASP A 656 8.08 24.06 6.78
CA ASP A 656 7.49 24.46 5.52
C ASP A 656 8.17 25.69 4.91
N GLU A 657 8.26 25.72 3.60
CA GLU A 657 8.74 26.88 2.84
C GLU A 657 7.58 27.76 2.37
N ILE A 658 7.91 29.04 2.23
CA ILE A 658 6.97 30.07 1.74
C ILE A 658 7.13 30.25 0.24
N ILE A 659 6.13 29.78 -0.50
CA ILE A 659 6.05 29.94 -1.97
C ILE A 659 5.34 31.24 -2.29
N THR A 660 5.91 32.04 -3.21
CA THR A 660 5.34 33.30 -3.60
C THR A 660 5.16 33.40 -5.11
N ALA A 661 4.10 34.11 -5.52
CA ALA A 661 3.85 34.47 -6.91
C ALA A 661 3.36 35.93 -7.01
N PRO A 662 3.74 36.67 -8.07
CA PRO A 662 3.26 38.05 -8.24
C PRO A 662 1.79 38.05 -8.65
N GLY A 663 1.06 39.05 -8.13
CA GLY A 663 -0.29 39.35 -8.57
C GLY A 663 -0.33 40.03 -9.96
N LEU A 664 -1.50 40.57 -10.34
CA LEU A 664 -1.77 41.17 -11.66
C LEU A 664 -0.74 42.24 -12.01
N GLY A 665 -0.25 42.22 -13.25
CA GLY A 665 0.83 43.07 -13.76
C GLY A 665 2.24 42.53 -13.54
N GLY A 666 2.40 41.49 -12.70
CA GLY A 666 3.69 40.78 -12.52
C GLY A 666 3.91 39.68 -13.57
N GLY A 667 5.18 39.33 -13.79
CA GLY A 667 5.56 38.18 -14.60
C GLY A 667 5.28 36.87 -13.85
N PRO A 668 5.28 35.71 -14.54
CA PRO A 668 4.93 34.42 -13.93
C PRO A 668 6.12 33.80 -13.17
N HIS A 669 6.74 34.58 -12.30
CA HIS A 669 7.97 34.23 -11.59
C HIS A 669 7.66 33.71 -10.19
N ILE A 670 7.76 32.41 -9.99
CA ILE A 670 7.64 31.75 -8.68
C ILE A 670 8.94 31.90 -7.94
N ARG A 671 8.87 32.20 -6.63
CA ARG A 671 10.02 32.27 -5.72
C ARG A 671 9.67 31.60 -4.40
N ILE A 672 10.61 30.86 -3.86
CA ILE A 672 10.47 30.00 -2.69
C ILE A 672 11.46 30.51 -1.64
N PHE A 673 11.01 30.64 -0.40
CA PHE A 673 11.80 31.21 0.69
C PHE A 673 11.64 30.38 1.96
N ASP A 674 12.71 30.32 2.77
CA ASP A 674 12.59 29.87 4.15
C ASP A 674 11.96 30.96 5.05
N ASN A 675 11.72 30.65 6.33
CA ASN A 675 11.17 31.59 7.32
C ASN A 675 12.10 32.78 7.64
N HIS A 676 13.37 32.73 7.25
CA HIS A 676 14.37 33.79 7.38
C HIS A 676 14.51 34.66 6.11
N ALA A 677 13.63 34.42 5.12
CA ALA A 677 13.64 35.09 3.82
C ALA A 677 14.86 34.76 2.93
N ASN A 678 15.56 33.67 3.17
CA ASN A 678 16.56 33.17 2.25
C ASN A 678 15.86 32.55 1.05
N LEU A 679 16.34 32.81 -0.16
CA LEU A 679 15.78 32.26 -1.39
C LEU A 679 16.26 30.81 -1.55
N ALA A 680 15.32 29.87 -1.46
CA ALA A 680 15.56 28.43 -1.64
C ALA A 680 15.44 28.02 -3.14
N GLY A 681 14.47 28.61 -3.89
CA GLY A 681 14.26 28.28 -5.29
C GLY A 681 13.55 29.38 -6.07
N GLN A 682 13.64 29.33 -7.40
CA GLN A 682 12.85 30.22 -8.28
C GLN A 682 12.78 29.71 -9.72
N PHE A 683 11.63 29.86 -10.35
CA PHE A 683 11.42 29.49 -11.74
C PHE A 683 10.29 30.31 -12.39
N PHE A 684 10.04 30.12 -13.72
CA PHE A 684 8.94 30.76 -14.41
C PHE A 684 7.87 29.73 -14.76
N ALA A 685 6.68 29.87 -14.17
CA ALA A 685 5.58 28.93 -14.40
C ALA A 685 4.94 29.02 -15.81
N TYR A 686 5.03 30.19 -16.47
CA TYR A 686 4.47 30.44 -17.80
C TYR A 686 5.46 31.27 -18.64
N ASP A 687 5.03 31.65 -19.88
CA ASP A 687 5.85 32.53 -20.73
C ASP A 687 6.20 33.84 -20.01
N LYS A 688 7.45 34.23 -20.07
CA LYS A 688 8.00 35.42 -19.36
C LYS A 688 7.31 36.74 -19.71
N SER A 689 6.62 36.78 -20.85
CA SER A 689 5.82 37.96 -21.28
C SER A 689 4.43 38.03 -20.64
N PHE A 690 3.94 36.94 -20.04
CA PHE A 690 2.63 36.92 -19.39
C PHE A 690 2.60 37.89 -18.20
N ARG A 691 1.49 38.62 -18.06
CA ARG A 691 1.30 39.65 -16.99
C ARG A 691 0.01 39.49 -16.20
N GLY A 692 -0.69 38.37 -16.35
CA GLY A 692 -1.92 38.06 -15.59
C GLY A 692 -1.71 37.76 -14.13
N GLY A 693 -0.46 37.61 -13.68
CA GLY A 693 -0.13 37.07 -12.37
C GLY A 693 -0.31 35.57 -12.31
N VAL A 694 0.03 34.94 -11.20
CA VAL A 694 -0.08 33.50 -10.98
C VAL A 694 -0.80 33.22 -9.67
N ASN A 695 -1.80 32.33 -9.68
CA ASN A 695 -2.35 31.74 -8.47
C ASN A 695 -1.56 30.49 -8.14
N ILE A 696 -1.33 30.22 -6.85
CA ILE A 696 -0.48 29.15 -6.38
C ILE A 696 -1.12 28.37 -5.24
N ALA A 697 -0.80 27.10 -5.18
CA ALA A 697 -0.98 26.17 -4.06
C ALA A 697 0.21 25.21 -4.02
N ALA A 698 0.29 24.39 -3.00
CA ALA A 698 1.27 23.33 -2.92
C ALA A 698 0.67 22.11 -2.23
N GLY A 699 1.25 20.93 -2.46
CA GLY A 699 0.87 19.68 -1.85
C GLY A 699 1.60 18.51 -2.51
N ASP A 700 1.85 17.44 -1.79
CA ASP A 700 2.48 16.19 -2.25
C ASP A 700 1.51 15.45 -3.19
N ILE A 701 1.52 15.79 -4.49
CA ILE A 701 0.56 15.32 -5.49
C ILE A 701 0.94 13.95 -6.06
N ASP A 702 2.23 13.62 -6.10
CA ASP A 702 2.73 12.34 -6.60
C ASP A 702 3.05 11.32 -5.50
N ASN A 703 2.94 11.73 -4.22
CA ASN A 703 3.20 10.94 -3.00
C ASN A 703 4.66 10.50 -2.81
N ASP A 704 5.61 11.34 -3.22
CA ASP A 704 7.03 11.09 -2.98
C ASP A 704 7.49 11.57 -1.59
N GLY A 705 6.64 12.34 -0.90
CA GLY A 705 6.88 12.88 0.44
C GLY A 705 7.34 14.34 0.44
N LEU A 706 7.44 14.99 -0.73
CA LEU A 706 7.71 16.40 -0.93
C LEU A 706 6.50 17.08 -1.58
N ALA A 707 6.32 18.35 -1.34
CA ALA A 707 5.18 19.06 -1.93
C ALA A 707 5.56 19.73 -3.27
N GLU A 708 4.74 19.52 -4.29
CA GLU A 708 4.84 20.17 -5.59
C GLU A 708 4.19 21.56 -5.57
N VAL A 709 4.70 22.43 -6.43
CA VAL A 709 4.15 23.77 -6.68
C VAL A 709 3.07 23.70 -7.76
N ILE A 710 1.80 23.89 -7.38
CA ILE A 710 0.66 23.93 -8.28
C ILE A 710 0.40 25.38 -8.70
N THR A 711 0.37 25.65 -9.99
CA THR A 711 0.16 26.99 -10.52
C THR A 711 -1.08 27.08 -11.39
N GLY A 712 -1.83 28.17 -11.24
CA GLY A 712 -2.95 28.53 -12.09
C GLY A 712 -2.72 29.89 -12.77
N ALA A 713 -2.91 29.96 -14.09
CA ALA A 713 -2.76 31.22 -14.82
C ALA A 713 -3.78 32.26 -14.32
N GLY A 714 -3.34 33.47 -14.08
CA GLY A 714 -4.21 34.60 -13.72
C GLY A 714 -5.01 35.14 -14.90
N PRO A 715 -5.85 36.20 -14.70
CA PRO A 715 -6.69 36.77 -15.74
C PRO A 715 -5.92 37.17 -17.00
N GLY A 716 -6.50 36.91 -18.17
CA GLY A 716 -5.87 37.10 -19.47
C GLY A 716 -5.07 35.91 -19.98
N GLY A 717 -4.84 34.90 -19.15
CA GLY A 717 -4.33 33.59 -19.52
C GLY A 717 -5.46 32.60 -19.82
N THR A 718 -5.15 31.53 -20.55
CA THR A 718 -6.02 30.35 -20.62
C THR A 718 -6.14 29.69 -19.26
N PRO A 719 -7.15 28.84 -18.95
CA PRO A 719 -7.33 28.22 -17.65
C PRO A 719 -6.33 27.06 -17.44
N HIS A 720 -5.06 27.37 -17.60
CA HIS A 720 -3.94 26.42 -17.60
C HIS A 720 -3.42 26.21 -16.19
N VAL A 721 -3.48 24.99 -15.73
CA VAL A 721 -2.85 24.49 -14.49
C VAL A 721 -1.55 23.80 -14.84
N ARG A 722 -0.50 24.08 -14.08
CA ARG A 722 0.82 23.44 -14.20
C ARG A 722 1.32 23.05 -12.85
N ILE A 723 2.00 21.92 -12.76
CA ILE A 723 2.55 21.32 -11.56
C ILE A 723 4.05 21.21 -11.76
N PHE A 724 4.82 21.65 -10.78
CA PHE A 724 6.27 21.72 -10.86
C PHE A 724 6.90 21.13 -9.62
N GLU A 725 8.04 20.47 -9.83
CA GLU A 725 9.02 20.22 -8.78
C GLU A 725 9.62 21.54 -8.25
N THR A 726 10.26 21.47 -7.12
CA THR A 726 10.84 22.62 -6.43
C THR A 726 11.96 23.32 -7.21
N ASP A 727 12.65 22.59 -8.09
CA ASP A 727 13.67 23.12 -9.01
C ASP A 727 13.08 23.74 -10.29
N GLY A 728 11.75 23.63 -10.49
CA GLY A 728 11.01 24.12 -11.64
C GLY A 728 10.86 23.14 -12.79
N GLU A 729 11.16 21.85 -12.60
CA GLU A 729 10.81 20.79 -13.55
C GLU A 729 9.30 20.66 -13.64
N LEU A 730 8.77 20.62 -14.87
CA LEU A 730 7.33 20.49 -15.13
C LEU A 730 6.94 19.01 -15.14
N ILE A 731 6.18 18.58 -14.14
CA ILE A 731 5.72 17.18 -14.01
C ILE A 731 4.27 16.98 -14.47
N GLY A 732 3.45 18.02 -14.49
CA GLY A 732 2.04 17.92 -14.89
C GLY A 732 1.48 19.21 -15.51
N SER A 733 0.51 19.07 -16.42
CA SER A 733 -0.08 20.22 -17.12
C SER A 733 -1.43 19.88 -17.74
N PHE A 734 -2.46 20.68 -17.46
CA PHE A 734 -3.80 20.51 -18.03
C PHE A 734 -4.61 21.81 -18.07
N TYR A 735 -5.74 21.81 -18.79
CA TYR A 735 -6.70 22.91 -18.81
C TYR A 735 -7.89 22.56 -17.92
N ALA A 736 -8.10 23.37 -16.86
CA ALA A 736 -9.18 23.14 -15.89
C ALA A 736 -10.58 23.45 -16.44
N TYR A 737 -10.68 24.34 -17.42
CA TYR A 737 -11.92 24.79 -18.05
C TYR A 737 -11.73 24.88 -19.57
N GLU A 738 -12.79 25.30 -20.30
CA GLU A 738 -12.75 25.46 -21.75
C GLU A 738 -11.63 26.40 -22.21
N ASP A 739 -10.94 26.09 -23.30
CA ASP A 739 -9.79 26.84 -23.84
C ASP A 739 -10.07 28.33 -24.09
N LYS A 740 -11.30 28.70 -24.35
CA LYS A 740 -11.72 30.09 -24.58
C LYS A 740 -11.91 30.88 -23.31
N PHE A 741 -11.93 30.24 -22.15
CA PHE A 741 -12.04 30.93 -20.88
C PHE A 741 -10.72 31.64 -20.55
N SER A 742 -10.78 32.95 -20.27
CA SER A 742 -9.61 33.76 -19.95
C SER A 742 -9.74 34.51 -18.62
N GLY A 743 -10.67 34.07 -17.77
CA GLY A 743 -10.91 34.68 -16.46
C GLY A 743 -9.88 34.33 -15.40
N GLY A 744 -8.94 33.42 -15.68
CA GLY A 744 -7.95 32.89 -14.74
C GLY A 744 -8.47 31.73 -13.88
N VAL A 745 -7.59 30.93 -13.35
CA VAL A 745 -7.91 29.77 -12.51
C VAL A 745 -7.23 29.88 -11.15
N ASN A 746 -8.00 29.70 -10.07
CA ASN A 746 -7.50 29.48 -8.72
C ASN A 746 -7.22 27.98 -8.53
N VAL A 747 -6.19 27.66 -7.78
CA VAL A 747 -5.74 26.31 -7.49
C VAL A 747 -5.67 26.06 -5.97
N GLY A 748 -5.79 24.81 -5.57
CA GLY A 748 -5.64 24.32 -4.22
C GLY A 748 -5.21 22.86 -4.26
N ALA A 749 -4.86 22.30 -3.12
CA ALA A 749 -4.65 20.88 -2.92
C ALA A 749 -5.61 20.38 -1.82
N VAL A 750 -6.06 19.13 -1.91
CA VAL A 750 -6.95 18.48 -0.93
C VAL A 750 -6.49 17.06 -0.69
N ALA A 751 -6.28 16.69 0.56
CA ALA A 751 -5.96 15.32 0.96
C ALA A 751 -7.25 14.47 0.98
N VAL A 752 -7.17 13.30 0.36
CA VAL A 752 -8.31 12.38 0.23
C VAL A 752 -7.89 11.00 0.72
N LYS A 753 -8.60 10.48 1.70
CA LYS A 753 -8.47 9.07 2.09
C LYS A 753 -9.17 8.19 1.05
N ASN A 754 -8.48 7.13 0.62
CA ASN A 754 -9.02 6.16 -0.33
C ASN A 754 -10.17 5.33 0.26
#